data_f575aa8537458ed1f4ef7566387923db
#
_entry.id   f575aa8537458ed1f4ef7566387923db
#
_cell.length_a   1.000
_cell.length_b   1.000
_cell.length_c   1.000
_cell.angle_alpha   90.00
_cell.angle_beta   90.00
_cell.angle_gamma   90.00
#
_symmetry.space_group_name_H-M   'P 1'
#
loop_
_entity.id
_entity.type
_entity.pdbx_description
1 polymer ?
#
loop_
_entity_poly.entity_id
_entity_poly.type
_entity_poly.pdbx_seq_one_letter_code
_entity_poly.pdbx_strand_id
1 'polypeptide(L)'
;MKNSHSKRLLLFVAGLLSAIIMPAQDLPVLSPDKAVKTGVLPNGTSYYIVSNPTIKGMADFALVQKTGTENIADTTSFRAVSVARDALTVLPRSGGVSVQEFFSSHGVTPGKEGFVTVSNNATQFHFHDVTLSKPAVLDSALLVLLDMVDRISTTEDEFIRKWYAPSDQAVVIAGDVDATAVADKLKMISYMTPHVSSTARKEYVWEERDTARYVQLPSSHEGLSTFTAVWNSSRTPKEYMNTVQPAIYEIFLAELGMVAEEYIKKSLRENGVPYAEVVSRHRTSVQSAGDEALMVTVSVDGKDFAKAVGLVSQEIGRIDAGRTDVRDLMRMKRIAIDDLKEQVLISSVGNSEFVDRCVAAFLYNGSLATLKTKVDFLAGRVLADSTELRLFNSISSALLDPERNLEVSYTHPMQEDSLRAIVKENWSSAKEFTRKTYSSDDILPFEFYDGPKLKVVEKTDHMSKGLEWTFSNGFKVVYRRMPTGKRLYYTLALNGGFSSIPDLAKGEGGYVSDYFLLSRICGMPADEFIAVLASEGMSLDVHTALNATMISGSVDDDKMDFMMNSLLSALYDRRIDENAVKYYESCEPLRNALRKGTSAEMVAKVNEIMCPDYDHVSYRMLDRLSPDLAKKADAFYQNILQKTNDGVLIILGDVDPAMLKKKLLNYAGEFEVTDVAFRKPLIRYQPASGWSTYTVEGDRNSVDIALSLPFTLTADNLMAAEVAAMVLKKNLSDAIADTGMYLTLSHECRIYPNERMNIHISLNEISENGFSSDTQHTGTIEALNIVRSVLSGTQGVEVTKEDVEAFKAQLKTGLEMEMKVPFYWLNVISRRHLAGKDFTTNHDARIKSVTPEKVKAIIAKLNEGTRVEYIVSKK
;
A
#
# COMPACT_ATOMS: atom_id res chain seq x y z
N MET A 1 23.22 38.04 6.07
CA MET A 1 21.86 38.06 6.56
C MET A 1 20.94 37.15 5.73
N LYS A 2 21.44 36.05 5.12
CA LYS A 2 20.67 35.20 4.16
C LYS A 2 20.22 33.81 4.68
N ASN A 3 20.37 33.49 5.96
CA ASN A 3 19.97 32.17 6.51
C ASN A 3 18.85 32.28 7.57
N SER A 4 17.96 33.29 7.47
CA SER A 4 17.14 33.62 8.63
C SER A 4 15.73 33.01 8.61
N HIS A 5 15.15 32.67 7.46
CA HIS A 5 13.75 32.27 7.42
C HIS A 5 13.53 30.75 7.51
N SER A 6 14.32 29.92 6.85
CA SER A 6 14.21 28.46 6.99
C SER A 6 14.64 27.98 8.38
N LYS A 7 15.69 28.61 8.94
CA LYS A 7 15.98 28.46 10.37
C LYS A 7 14.84 28.99 11.25
N ARG A 8 14.09 29.99 10.77
CA ARG A 8 12.91 30.50 11.47
C ARG A 8 11.71 29.56 11.37
N LEU A 9 11.47 28.89 10.23
CA LEU A 9 10.40 27.89 10.14
C LEU A 9 10.70 26.69 11.04
N LEU A 10 11.90 26.14 10.98
CA LEU A 10 12.32 25.04 11.85
C LEU A 10 12.46 25.44 13.31
N LEU A 11 13.00 26.64 13.61
CA LEU A 11 13.01 27.21 14.95
C LEU A 11 11.60 27.66 15.38
N PHE A 12 10.71 27.97 14.44
CA PHE A 12 9.33 28.34 14.73
C PHE A 12 8.48 27.08 15.03
N VAL A 13 8.66 25.98 14.28
CA VAL A 13 8.06 24.68 14.59
C VAL A 13 8.63 24.13 15.91
N ALA A 14 9.95 24.15 16.09
CA ALA A 14 10.59 23.81 17.36
C ALA A 14 10.24 24.79 18.51
N GLY A 15 10.17 26.09 18.21
CA GLY A 15 9.81 27.13 19.16
C GLY A 15 8.32 27.15 19.53
N LEU A 16 7.41 26.84 18.60
CA LEU A 16 5.98 26.67 18.88
C LEU A 16 5.67 25.38 19.64
N LEU A 17 6.36 24.28 19.31
CA LEU A 17 6.31 23.04 20.09
C LEU A 17 6.86 23.23 21.50
N SER A 18 7.93 24.03 21.65
CA SER A 18 8.53 24.33 22.94
C SER A 18 7.74 25.38 23.76
N ALA A 19 7.11 26.35 23.10
CA ALA A 19 6.33 27.39 23.81
C ALA A 19 4.99 26.89 24.38
N ILE A 20 4.51 25.72 23.90
CA ILE A 20 3.20 25.17 24.30
C ILE A 20 3.35 23.93 25.21
N ILE A 21 4.45 23.21 25.14
CA ILE A 21 4.61 21.90 25.83
C ILE A 21 5.89 21.78 26.64
N MET A 22 7.01 22.43 26.27
CA MET A 22 8.30 22.32 26.97
C MET A 22 9.23 23.53 26.70
N PRO A 23 10.19 23.83 27.59
CA PRO A 23 11.21 24.83 27.31
C PRO A 23 12.10 24.39 26.12
N ALA A 24 12.57 25.35 25.34
CA ALA A 24 13.20 25.21 24.02
C ALA A 24 14.48 24.35 23.93
N GLN A 25 14.86 23.60 24.93
CA GLN A 25 16.14 22.94 24.99
C GLN A 25 16.15 21.41 24.81
N ASP A 26 15.01 20.69 25.02
CA ASP A 26 15.01 19.23 24.95
C ASP A 26 13.74 18.67 24.26
N LEU A 27 13.75 18.58 22.93
CA LEU A 27 12.75 17.78 22.23
C LEU A 27 12.89 16.31 22.66
N PRO A 28 11.80 15.61 23.03
CA PRO A 28 11.89 14.22 23.44
C PRO A 28 12.53 13.35 22.37
N VAL A 29 13.53 12.57 22.77
CA VAL A 29 14.08 11.50 21.91
C VAL A 29 13.18 10.27 22.06
N LEU A 30 12.75 9.70 20.94
CA LEU A 30 12.00 8.45 20.95
C LEU A 30 12.88 7.31 21.39
N SER A 31 12.43 6.51 22.36
CA SER A 31 13.17 5.36 22.83
C SER A 31 13.46 4.38 21.69
N PRO A 32 14.71 4.04 21.41
CA PRO A 32 15.06 3.09 20.37
C PRO A 32 14.50 1.69 20.69
N ASP A 33 14.26 0.93 19.66
CA ASP A 33 13.83 -0.45 19.75
C ASP A 33 14.93 -1.29 20.43
N LYS A 34 14.57 -1.98 21.51
CA LYS A 34 15.50 -2.83 22.28
C LYS A 34 15.96 -4.08 21.51
N ALA A 35 15.22 -4.46 20.46
CA ALA A 35 15.59 -5.57 19.58
C ALA A 35 16.77 -5.23 18.66
N VAL A 36 17.06 -3.94 18.46
CA VAL A 36 18.14 -3.47 17.57
C VAL A 36 19.47 -3.42 18.33
N LYS A 37 20.44 -4.18 17.86
CA LYS A 37 21.83 -4.10 18.31
C LYS A 37 22.67 -3.38 17.27
N THR A 38 23.33 -2.31 17.66
CA THR A 38 24.15 -1.48 16.75
C THR A 38 25.59 -1.38 17.25
N GLY A 39 26.51 -1.03 16.35
CA GLY A 39 27.90 -0.72 16.68
C GLY A 39 28.72 -0.48 15.43
N VAL A 40 30.03 -0.34 15.65
CA VAL A 40 31.03 -0.15 14.59
C VAL A 40 32.03 -1.29 14.65
N LEU A 41 32.31 -1.88 13.51
CA LEU A 41 33.31 -2.95 13.38
C LEU A 41 34.73 -2.38 13.37
N PRO A 42 35.76 -3.22 13.64
CA PRO A 42 37.18 -2.79 13.64
C PRO A 42 37.62 -2.12 12.33
N ASN A 43 37.06 -2.50 11.19
CA ASN A 43 37.36 -1.88 9.88
C ASN A 43 36.64 -0.53 9.66
N GLY A 44 35.76 -0.10 10.59
CA GLY A 44 34.98 1.12 10.47
C GLY A 44 33.53 0.94 9.98
N THR A 45 33.16 -0.24 9.44
CA THR A 45 31.80 -0.52 8.96
C THR A 45 30.80 -0.51 10.14
N SER A 46 29.70 0.19 9.99
CA SER A 46 28.60 0.16 10.95
C SER A 46 27.80 -1.14 10.82
N TYR A 47 27.20 -1.60 11.91
CA TYR A 47 26.27 -2.73 11.86
C TYR A 47 24.99 -2.43 12.64
N TYR A 48 23.90 -2.98 12.12
CA TYR A 48 22.56 -2.98 12.72
C TYR A 48 22.01 -4.39 12.63
N ILE A 49 21.70 -5.00 13.77
CA ILE A 49 21.21 -6.39 13.83
C ILE A 49 19.94 -6.41 14.65
N VAL A 50 18.87 -6.95 14.09
CA VAL A 50 17.56 -7.08 14.72
C VAL A 50 17.21 -8.56 14.87
N SER A 51 17.09 -9.02 16.12
CA SER A 51 16.52 -10.35 16.39
C SER A 51 15.01 -10.30 16.21
N ASN A 52 14.50 -10.93 15.15
CA ASN A 52 13.08 -11.11 14.91
C ASN A 52 12.73 -12.59 14.78
N PRO A 53 12.44 -13.29 15.88
CA PRO A 53 12.12 -14.72 15.87
C PRO A 53 10.71 -15.01 15.36
N THR A 54 9.97 -13.98 14.93
CA THR A 54 8.59 -14.11 14.45
C THR A 54 8.56 -14.84 13.11
N ILE A 55 9.56 -14.61 12.24
CA ILE A 55 9.75 -15.31 10.96
C ILE A 55 10.88 -16.32 11.12
N LYS A 56 10.52 -17.53 11.56
CA LYS A 56 11.50 -18.58 11.84
C LYS A 56 12.27 -19.07 10.61
N GLY A 57 13.57 -19.20 10.78
CA GLY A 57 14.45 -19.74 9.74
C GLY A 57 14.68 -18.81 8.56
N MET A 58 14.38 -17.52 8.69
CA MET A 58 14.54 -16.53 7.63
C MET A 58 15.18 -15.25 8.18
N ALA A 59 15.93 -14.56 7.32
CA ALA A 59 16.47 -13.24 7.63
C ALA A 59 16.62 -12.41 6.34
N ASP A 60 16.51 -11.10 6.52
CA ASP A 60 16.83 -10.09 5.51
C ASP A 60 18.21 -9.54 5.77
N PHE A 61 18.94 -9.30 4.70
CA PHE A 61 20.27 -8.70 4.73
C PHE A 61 20.31 -7.47 3.85
N ALA A 62 20.99 -6.42 4.28
CA ALA A 62 21.32 -5.29 3.44
C ALA A 62 22.76 -4.83 3.65
N LEU A 63 23.40 -4.41 2.57
CA LEU A 63 24.64 -3.65 2.58
C LEU A 63 24.34 -2.24 2.05
N VAL A 64 24.62 -1.23 2.86
CA VAL A 64 24.31 0.17 2.56
C VAL A 64 25.59 0.97 2.44
N GLN A 65 25.70 1.80 1.41
CA GLN A 65 26.85 2.63 1.14
C GLN A 65 26.42 4.08 0.96
N LYS A 66 27.10 5.03 1.59
CA LYS A 66 26.84 6.49 1.46
C LYS A 66 27.37 7.06 0.16
N THR A 67 27.30 6.31 -0.93
CA THR A 67 27.76 6.72 -2.27
C THR A 67 26.62 6.56 -3.25
N GLY A 68 26.21 7.65 -3.85
CA GLY A 68 25.18 7.73 -4.87
C GLY A 68 25.65 8.52 -6.08
N THR A 69 24.71 8.89 -6.97
CA THR A 69 25.02 9.56 -8.23
C THR A 69 25.31 11.06 -8.10
N GLU A 70 24.92 11.71 -7.00
CA GLU A 70 25.01 13.17 -6.87
C GLU A 70 25.81 13.65 -5.65
N ASN A 71 25.98 12.82 -4.61
CA ASN A 71 26.65 13.23 -3.36
C ASN A 71 28.17 13.10 -3.40
N ILE A 72 28.75 12.72 -4.53
CA ILE A 72 30.17 12.63 -4.75
C ILE A 72 30.66 13.79 -5.65
N ALA A 73 31.78 14.38 -5.27
CA ALA A 73 32.40 15.49 -6.03
C ALA A 73 33.29 14.95 -7.16
N ASP A 74 32.70 14.19 -8.09
CA ASP A 74 33.39 13.57 -9.18
C ASP A 74 32.57 13.65 -10.47
N THR A 75 33.19 13.95 -11.61
CA THR A 75 32.51 13.98 -12.90
C THR A 75 32.07 12.60 -13.40
N THR A 76 32.55 11.54 -12.78
CA THR A 76 32.23 10.15 -13.09
C THR A 76 31.21 9.55 -12.11
N SER A 77 30.32 10.37 -11.55
CA SER A 77 29.31 9.94 -10.57
C SER A 77 28.45 8.76 -11.03
N PHE A 78 28.18 8.63 -12.33
CA PHE A 78 27.49 7.48 -12.91
C PHE A 78 28.22 6.14 -12.74
N ARG A 79 29.53 6.15 -12.44
CA ARG A 79 30.25 4.93 -12.07
C ARG A 79 29.72 4.24 -10.83
N ALA A 80 29.00 4.95 -9.94
CA ALA A 80 28.36 4.33 -8.80
C ALA A 80 27.39 3.22 -9.22
N VAL A 81 26.65 3.41 -10.32
CA VAL A 81 25.75 2.40 -10.89
C VAL A 81 26.51 1.18 -11.42
N SER A 82 27.62 1.41 -12.18
CA SER A 82 28.46 0.31 -12.68
C SER A 82 29.09 -0.48 -11.53
N VAL A 83 29.66 0.20 -10.54
CA VAL A 83 30.28 -0.44 -9.37
C VAL A 83 29.27 -1.28 -8.58
N ALA A 84 28.05 -0.78 -8.41
CA ALA A 84 26.99 -1.49 -7.72
C ALA A 84 26.59 -2.78 -8.46
N ARG A 85 26.49 -2.72 -9.78
CA ARG A 85 26.18 -3.87 -10.62
C ARG A 85 27.31 -4.90 -10.62
N ASP A 86 28.56 -4.45 -10.81
CA ASP A 86 29.73 -5.31 -10.82
C ASP A 86 29.90 -6.04 -9.48
N ALA A 87 29.54 -5.41 -8.37
CA ALA A 87 29.63 -6.01 -7.04
C ALA A 87 28.75 -7.28 -6.87
N LEU A 88 27.62 -7.38 -7.58
CA LEU A 88 26.73 -8.54 -7.51
C LEU A 88 27.27 -9.76 -8.31
N THR A 89 28.02 -9.52 -9.37
CA THR A 89 28.52 -10.58 -10.27
C THR A 89 29.91 -11.09 -9.87
N VAL A 90 30.59 -10.39 -8.97
CA VAL A 90 31.93 -10.78 -8.51
C VAL A 90 31.87 -12.01 -7.61
N LEU A 91 32.77 -12.95 -7.81
CA LEU A 91 32.95 -14.11 -6.92
C LEU A 91 33.55 -13.66 -5.59
N PRO A 92 32.95 -14.03 -4.44
CA PRO A 92 33.54 -13.81 -3.14
C PRO A 92 34.92 -14.45 -3.02
N ARG A 93 35.81 -13.89 -2.20
CA ARG A 93 37.15 -14.48 -1.91
C ARG A 93 37.06 -15.86 -1.28
N SER A 94 35.97 -16.14 -0.59
CA SER A 94 35.66 -17.45 -0.02
C SER A 94 35.48 -18.53 -1.09
N GLY A 95 35.41 -18.15 -2.37
CA GLY A 95 35.19 -19.04 -3.52
C GLY A 95 33.73 -19.44 -3.69
N GLY A 96 33.45 -20.17 -4.76
CA GLY A 96 32.11 -20.70 -5.04
C GLY A 96 31.37 -19.92 -6.12
N VAL A 97 30.21 -19.38 -5.79
CA VAL A 97 29.27 -18.67 -6.70
C VAL A 97 29.33 -17.16 -6.49
N SER A 98 28.84 -16.38 -7.44
CA SER A 98 28.71 -14.93 -7.31
C SER A 98 27.77 -14.54 -6.15
N VAL A 99 27.83 -13.27 -5.73
CA VAL A 99 26.95 -12.74 -4.69
C VAL A 99 25.47 -12.96 -5.06
N GLN A 100 25.11 -12.64 -6.29
CA GLN A 100 23.76 -12.84 -6.81
C GLN A 100 23.34 -14.32 -6.79
N GLU A 101 24.17 -15.20 -7.29
CA GLU A 101 23.89 -16.67 -7.30
C GLU A 101 23.79 -17.23 -5.87
N PHE A 102 24.64 -16.74 -4.95
CA PHE A 102 24.56 -17.17 -3.55
C PHE A 102 23.18 -16.86 -2.95
N PHE A 103 22.72 -15.61 -3.04
CA PHE A 103 21.45 -15.24 -2.45
C PHE A 103 20.26 -15.85 -3.21
N SER A 104 20.30 -15.93 -4.53
CA SER A 104 19.25 -16.61 -5.32
C SER A 104 19.10 -18.08 -4.95
N SER A 105 20.21 -18.80 -4.72
CA SER A 105 20.17 -20.21 -4.29
C SER A 105 19.60 -20.42 -2.88
N HIS A 106 19.48 -19.34 -2.09
CA HIS A 106 18.87 -19.34 -0.76
C HIS A 106 17.49 -18.68 -0.71
N GLY A 107 16.80 -18.61 -1.85
CA GLY A 107 15.39 -18.21 -1.96
C GLY A 107 15.15 -16.75 -2.29
N VAL A 108 16.20 -15.93 -2.41
CA VAL A 108 16.05 -14.51 -2.74
C VAL A 108 15.74 -14.36 -4.23
N THR A 109 14.66 -13.64 -4.54
CA THR A 109 14.32 -13.27 -5.91
C THR A 109 14.48 -11.76 -6.09
N PRO A 110 15.03 -11.28 -7.24
CA PRO A 110 15.14 -9.85 -7.49
C PRO A 110 13.76 -9.20 -7.56
N GLY A 111 13.65 -8.02 -6.98
CA GLY A 111 12.44 -7.19 -7.09
C GLY A 111 12.49 -6.25 -8.30
N LYS A 112 11.61 -5.26 -8.31
CA LYS A 112 11.55 -4.21 -9.35
C LYS A 112 12.90 -3.51 -9.58
N GLU A 113 13.69 -3.35 -8.53
CA GLU A 113 14.99 -2.66 -8.56
C GLU A 113 16.18 -3.65 -8.55
N GLY A 114 15.92 -4.92 -8.84
CA GLY A 114 16.90 -5.99 -8.76
C GLY A 114 17.33 -6.28 -7.32
N PHE A 115 18.62 -6.52 -7.10
CA PHE A 115 19.24 -6.69 -5.79
C PHE A 115 19.91 -5.41 -5.28
N VAL A 116 19.93 -4.34 -6.08
CA VAL A 116 20.63 -3.10 -5.74
C VAL A 116 19.88 -1.86 -6.23
N THR A 117 19.80 -0.88 -5.37
CA THR A 117 19.28 0.46 -5.67
C THR A 117 20.40 1.49 -5.53
N VAL A 118 20.58 2.33 -6.52
CA VAL A 118 21.49 3.48 -6.48
C VAL A 118 20.68 4.76 -6.54
N SER A 119 20.61 5.50 -5.44
CA SER A 119 19.96 6.81 -5.36
C SER A 119 20.96 7.94 -5.54
N ASN A 120 20.47 9.17 -5.42
CA ASN A 120 21.33 10.36 -5.51
C ASN A 120 22.44 10.38 -4.44
N ASN A 121 22.23 9.72 -3.30
CA ASN A 121 23.09 9.80 -2.12
C ASN A 121 23.52 8.48 -1.52
N ALA A 122 23.03 7.36 -2.01
CA ALA A 122 23.33 6.04 -1.44
C ALA A 122 23.23 4.92 -2.47
N THR A 123 23.98 3.84 -2.23
CA THR A 123 23.80 2.53 -2.86
C THR A 123 23.36 1.55 -1.79
N GLN A 124 22.32 0.75 -2.08
CA GLN A 124 21.74 -0.21 -1.14
C GLN A 124 21.56 -1.55 -1.85
N PHE A 125 22.20 -2.58 -1.31
CA PHE A 125 21.98 -3.96 -1.71
C PHE A 125 20.97 -4.59 -0.76
N HIS A 126 19.96 -5.26 -1.31
CA HIS A 126 18.86 -5.85 -0.54
C HIS A 126 18.69 -7.33 -0.87
N PHE A 127 18.68 -8.17 0.16
CA PHE A 127 18.49 -9.61 0.05
C PHE A 127 17.40 -10.03 1.05
N HIS A 128 16.16 -10.01 0.59
CA HIS A 128 14.99 -10.31 1.41
C HIS A 128 14.70 -11.81 1.45
N ASP A 129 14.12 -12.26 2.55
CA ASP A 129 13.62 -13.62 2.74
C ASP A 129 14.68 -14.71 2.55
N VAL A 130 15.94 -14.46 2.94
CA VAL A 130 17.01 -15.45 2.88
C VAL A 130 16.69 -16.62 3.80
N THR A 131 16.60 -17.83 3.26
CA THR A 131 16.30 -19.04 4.01
C THR A 131 17.53 -19.53 4.79
N LEU A 132 17.47 -19.51 6.12
CA LEU A 132 18.50 -19.97 7.05
C LEU A 132 18.32 -21.45 7.42
N SER A 133 18.12 -22.32 6.44
CA SER A 133 17.83 -23.76 6.66
C SER A 133 18.94 -24.51 7.42
N LYS A 134 20.17 -24.01 7.37
CA LYS A 134 21.35 -24.55 8.07
C LYS A 134 22.15 -23.39 8.70
N PRO A 135 22.74 -23.56 9.88
CA PRO A 135 23.59 -22.52 10.52
C PRO A 135 24.71 -22.00 9.60
N ALA A 136 25.25 -22.85 8.73
CA ALA A 136 26.29 -22.47 7.78
C ALA A 136 25.84 -21.43 6.75
N VAL A 137 24.54 -21.34 6.43
CA VAL A 137 24.02 -20.33 5.49
C VAL A 137 24.19 -18.93 6.04
N LEU A 138 23.86 -18.72 7.34
CA LEU A 138 24.08 -17.45 8.01
C LEU A 138 25.57 -17.06 7.97
N ASP A 139 26.47 -17.99 8.34
CA ASP A 139 27.91 -17.74 8.34
C ASP A 139 28.44 -17.37 6.95
N SER A 140 27.96 -18.07 5.91
CA SER A 140 28.30 -17.77 4.53
C SER A 140 27.75 -16.41 4.07
N ALA A 141 26.53 -16.05 4.42
CA ALA A 141 25.95 -14.73 4.12
C ALA A 141 26.75 -13.60 4.74
N LEU A 142 27.18 -13.75 6.01
CA LEU A 142 28.05 -12.77 6.69
C LEU A 142 29.41 -12.63 6.00
N LEU A 143 30.01 -13.74 5.56
CA LEU A 143 31.26 -13.73 4.80
C LEU A 143 31.09 -13.06 3.44
N VAL A 144 30.02 -13.35 2.71
CA VAL A 144 29.72 -12.72 1.41
C VAL A 144 29.56 -11.21 1.54
N LEU A 145 28.77 -10.74 2.53
CA LEU A 145 28.57 -9.31 2.75
C LEU A 145 29.86 -8.58 3.13
N LEU A 146 30.67 -9.13 4.06
CA LEU A 146 31.95 -8.51 4.43
C LEU A 146 33.00 -8.62 3.33
N ASP A 147 32.94 -9.65 2.48
CA ASP A 147 33.81 -9.75 1.31
C ASP A 147 33.44 -8.71 0.24
N MET A 148 32.17 -8.36 0.09
CA MET A 148 31.73 -7.20 -0.73
C MET A 148 32.34 -5.91 -0.20
N VAL A 149 32.24 -5.66 1.13
CA VAL A 149 32.86 -4.48 1.80
C VAL A 149 34.35 -4.41 1.54
N ASP A 150 35.06 -5.53 1.73
CA ASP A 150 36.51 -5.60 1.59
C ASP A 150 36.98 -5.40 0.15
N ARG A 151 36.35 -6.06 -0.81
CA ARG A 151 36.69 -5.92 -2.24
C ARG A 151 36.51 -4.51 -2.75
N ILE A 152 35.46 -3.84 -2.33
CA ILE A 152 35.22 -2.44 -2.67
C ILE A 152 36.33 -1.57 -2.07
N SER A 153 36.78 -1.86 -0.85
CA SER A 153 37.76 -1.04 -0.15
C SER A 153 39.22 -1.31 -0.55
N THR A 154 39.54 -2.50 -1.07
CA THR A 154 40.91 -2.95 -1.34
C THR A 154 41.25 -3.01 -2.84
N THR A 155 40.36 -2.60 -3.71
CA THR A 155 40.61 -2.54 -5.18
C THR A 155 41.71 -1.53 -5.54
N GLU A 156 42.40 -1.75 -6.66
CA GLU A 156 43.35 -0.76 -7.26
C GLU A 156 42.59 0.42 -7.92
N ASP A 157 41.28 0.31 -8.11
CA ASP A 157 40.48 1.39 -8.68
C ASP A 157 40.41 2.59 -7.74
N GLU A 158 40.98 3.71 -8.19
CA GLU A 158 41.10 4.96 -7.42
C GLU A 158 39.71 5.53 -7.03
N PHE A 159 38.72 5.44 -7.94
CA PHE A 159 37.35 5.89 -7.67
C PHE A 159 36.72 5.11 -6.53
N ILE A 160 36.82 3.77 -6.56
CA ILE A 160 36.23 2.92 -5.51
C ILE A 160 36.94 3.16 -4.19
N ARG A 161 38.29 3.19 -4.15
CA ARG A 161 39.04 3.49 -2.91
C ARG A 161 38.66 4.82 -2.28
N LYS A 162 38.38 5.82 -3.12
CA LYS A 162 38.04 7.16 -2.67
C LYS A 162 36.64 7.25 -2.07
N TRP A 163 35.64 6.58 -2.67
CA TRP A 163 34.22 6.79 -2.39
C TRP A 163 33.53 5.65 -1.60
N TYR A 164 34.17 4.50 -1.46
CA TYR A 164 33.60 3.32 -0.82
C TYR A 164 34.42 2.85 0.41
N ALA A 165 34.80 3.78 1.28
CA ALA A 165 35.47 3.44 2.54
C ALA A 165 34.54 2.63 3.45
N PRO A 166 35.06 1.64 4.21
CA PRO A 166 34.24 0.84 5.15
C PRO A 166 33.47 1.68 6.16
N SER A 167 34.03 2.80 6.60
CA SER A 167 33.36 3.75 7.53
C SER A 167 32.12 4.43 6.94
N ASP A 168 31.93 4.39 5.63
CA ASP A 168 30.75 4.89 4.91
C ASP A 168 29.77 3.78 4.52
N GLN A 169 29.96 2.60 5.09
CA GLN A 169 29.16 1.42 4.84
C GLN A 169 28.50 0.89 6.12
N ALA A 170 27.35 0.26 5.96
CA ALA A 170 26.67 -0.44 7.04
C ALA A 170 26.14 -1.79 6.56
N VAL A 171 26.28 -2.79 7.44
CA VAL A 171 25.61 -4.09 7.29
C VAL A 171 24.36 -4.07 8.18
N VAL A 172 23.22 -4.38 7.59
CA VAL A 172 21.94 -4.48 8.28
C VAL A 172 21.43 -5.92 8.17
N ILE A 173 21.00 -6.50 9.29
CA ILE A 173 20.50 -7.87 9.36
C ILE A 173 19.24 -7.87 10.24
N ALA A 174 18.14 -8.40 9.75
CA ALA A 174 16.92 -8.58 10.54
C ALA A 174 16.35 -9.99 10.30
N GLY A 175 16.01 -10.71 11.36
CA GLY A 175 15.43 -12.05 11.22
C GLY A 175 15.65 -12.97 12.42
N ASP A 176 15.49 -14.27 12.17
CA ASP A 176 15.66 -15.33 13.18
C ASP A 176 17.15 -15.59 13.47
N VAL A 177 17.76 -14.57 14.05
CA VAL A 177 19.20 -14.58 14.38
C VAL A 177 19.46 -14.16 15.83
N ASP A 178 20.52 -14.69 16.42
CA ASP A 178 21.05 -14.15 17.68
C ASP A 178 21.92 -12.92 17.37
N ALA A 179 21.40 -11.73 17.68
CA ALA A 179 22.07 -10.48 17.38
C ALA A 179 23.45 -10.35 18.07
N THR A 180 23.66 -11.00 19.22
CA THR A 180 24.95 -10.98 19.92
C THR A 180 25.97 -11.86 19.23
N ALA A 181 25.58 -13.09 18.91
CA ALA A 181 26.44 -14.04 18.20
C ALA A 181 26.81 -13.52 16.80
N VAL A 182 25.85 -12.93 16.08
CA VAL A 182 26.10 -12.31 14.76
C VAL A 182 27.07 -11.13 14.86
N ALA A 183 26.87 -10.23 15.83
CA ALA A 183 27.78 -9.10 16.04
C ALA A 183 29.20 -9.54 16.35
N ASP A 184 29.38 -10.60 17.17
CA ASP A 184 30.71 -11.13 17.52
C ASP A 184 31.38 -11.80 16.31
N LYS A 185 30.62 -12.51 15.45
CA LYS A 185 31.11 -13.06 14.19
C LYS A 185 31.54 -11.95 13.22
N LEU A 186 30.72 -10.93 13.02
CA LEU A 186 31.05 -9.78 12.17
C LEU A 186 32.34 -9.09 12.64
N LYS A 187 32.51 -8.88 13.96
CA LYS A 187 33.73 -8.32 14.51
C LYS A 187 34.95 -9.17 14.19
N MET A 188 34.83 -10.49 14.36
CA MET A 188 35.94 -11.42 14.09
C MET A 188 36.35 -11.40 12.60
N ILE A 189 35.38 -11.40 11.70
CA ILE A 189 35.65 -11.41 10.24
C ILE A 189 36.24 -10.03 9.81
N SER A 190 35.72 -8.93 10.35
CA SER A 190 36.14 -7.57 9.97
C SER A 190 37.57 -7.19 10.32
N TYR A 191 38.27 -7.94 11.20
CA TYR A 191 39.71 -7.76 11.42
C TYR A 191 40.56 -8.06 10.17
N MET A 192 39.99 -8.76 9.21
CA MET A 192 40.68 -9.08 7.93
C MET A 192 40.66 -7.92 6.93
N THR A 193 39.81 -6.92 7.15
CA THR A 193 39.64 -5.74 6.28
C THR A 193 40.32 -4.53 6.90
N PRO A 194 41.18 -3.79 6.17
CA PRO A 194 41.83 -2.60 6.69
C PRO A 194 40.85 -1.46 6.94
N HIS A 195 41.11 -0.66 7.95
CA HIS A 195 40.41 0.62 8.14
C HIS A 195 40.86 1.63 7.09
N VAL A 196 39.92 2.22 6.37
CA VAL A 196 40.17 3.28 5.39
C VAL A 196 39.35 4.51 5.78
N SER A 197 39.99 5.67 5.79
CA SER A 197 39.34 6.93 6.13
C SER A 197 38.35 7.34 5.02
N SER A 198 37.19 7.85 5.43
CA SER A 198 36.19 8.33 4.50
C SER A 198 36.62 9.62 3.79
N THR A 199 36.15 9.83 2.58
CA THR A 199 36.28 11.08 1.85
C THR A 199 35.03 11.93 2.07
N ALA A 200 35.22 13.24 2.30
CA ALA A 200 34.09 14.16 2.44
C ALA A 200 33.19 14.14 1.20
N ARG A 201 31.90 14.02 1.43
CA ARG A 201 30.87 14.01 0.40
C ARG A 201 30.25 15.38 0.23
N LYS A 202 29.68 15.61 -0.95
CA LYS A 202 28.89 16.81 -1.19
C LYS A 202 27.65 16.74 -0.29
N GLU A 203 27.52 17.68 0.63
CA GLU A 203 26.29 17.80 1.43
C GLU A 203 25.21 18.43 0.58
N TYR A 204 23.99 17.92 0.72
CA TYR A 204 22.82 18.56 0.15
C TYR A 204 22.58 19.88 0.88
N VAL A 205 22.65 20.99 0.13
CA VAL A 205 22.34 22.33 0.63
C VAL A 205 21.03 22.75 -0.02
N TRP A 206 20.00 22.85 0.79
CA TRP A 206 18.72 23.39 0.35
C TRP A 206 18.86 24.90 0.08
N GLU A 207 18.42 25.33 -1.10
CA GLU A 207 18.43 26.72 -1.52
C GLU A 207 17.01 27.28 -1.51
N GLU A 208 16.77 28.27 -0.65
CA GLU A 208 15.51 29.00 -0.61
C GLU A 208 15.34 29.84 -1.88
N ARG A 209 14.16 29.81 -2.48
CA ARG A 209 13.81 30.54 -3.68
C ARG A 209 12.73 31.56 -3.38
N ASP A 210 12.96 32.81 -3.76
CA ASP A 210 11.99 33.91 -3.57
C ASP A 210 10.95 33.96 -4.71
N THR A 211 11.14 33.22 -5.79
CA THR A 211 10.24 33.15 -6.95
C THR A 211 9.89 31.72 -7.33
N ALA A 212 8.62 31.50 -7.64
CA ALA A 212 8.15 30.21 -8.10
C ALA A 212 8.77 29.82 -9.46
N ARG A 213 8.99 28.52 -9.64
CA ARG A 213 9.45 27.94 -10.91
C ARG A 213 8.27 27.28 -11.60
N TYR A 214 8.06 27.61 -12.88
CA TYR A 214 7.04 26.98 -13.70
C TYR A 214 7.69 26.21 -14.84
N VAL A 215 7.22 24.99 -15.09
CA VAL A 215 7.76 24.12 -16.14
C VAL A 215 6.58 23.51 -16.91
N GLN A 216 6.51 23.79 -18.19
CA GLN A 216 5.57 23.12 -19.09
C GLN A 216 6.15 21.77 -19.51
N LEU A 217 5.38 20.70 -19.31
CA LEU A 217 5.73 19.33 -19.68
C LEU A 217 4.84 18.86 -20.84
N PRO A 218 5.30 17.91 -21.65
CA PRO A 218 4.42 17.25 -22.62
C PRO A 218 3.30 16.47 -21.89
N SER A 219 2.10 16.46 -22.47
CA SER A 219 1.01 15.63 -21.94
C SER A 219 1.27 14.16 -22.26
N SER A 220 1.13 13.30 -21.26
CA SER A 220 1.19 11.85 -21.41
C SER A 220 -0.17 11.22 -21.71
N HIS A 221 -1.28 11.99 -21.54
CA HIS A 221 -2.64 11.50 -21.73
C HIS A 221 -3.43 12.45 -22.63
N GLU A 222 -3.98 11.91 -23.72
CA GLU A 222 -4.79 12.68 -24.66
C GLU A 222 -6.05 13.25 -23.98
N GLY A 223 -6.32 14.53 -24.21
CA GLY A 223 -7.48 15.24 -23.66
C GLY A 223 -7.33 15.67 -22.19
N LEU A 224 -6.32 15.21 -21.47
CA LEU A 224 -6.06 15.62 -20.08
C LEU A 224 -5.01 16.72 -19.99
N SER A 225 -5.24 17.63 -19.09
CA SER A 225 -4.28 18.64 -18.65
C SER A 225 -4.06 18.50 -17.15
N THR A 226 -2.78 18.37 -16.78
CA THR A 226 -2.37 18.16 -15.39
C THR A 226 -1.67 19.41 -14.86
N PHE A 227 -1.99 19.79 -13.65
CA PHE A 227 -1.34 20.82 -12.85
C PHE A 227 -0.78 20.18 -11.59
N THR A 228 0.51 20.34 -11.33
CA THR A 228 1.17 19.88 -10.11
C THR A 228 1.90 21.04 -9.46
N ALA A 229 1.56 21.32 -8.21
CA ALA A 229 2.24 22.31 -7.37
C ALA A 229 3.01 21.60 -6.26
N VAL A 230 4.28 21.97 -6.06
CA VAL A 230 5.19 21.41 -5.06
C VAL A 230 5.74 22.54 -4.21
N TRP A 231 5.38 22.56 -2.92
CA TRP A 231 5.95 23.48 -1.93
C TRP A 231 7.09 22.76 -1.21
N ASN A 232 8.29 23.24 -1.42
CA ASN A 232 9.51 22.68 -0.85
C ASN A 232 9.89 23.43 0.45
N SER A 233 10.44 22.71 1.40
CA SER A 233 10.99 23.25 2.64
C SER A 233 12.34 22.62 2.96
N SER A 234 13.09 23.26 3.85
CA SER A 234 14.37 22.73 4.30
C SER A 234 14.18 21.39 5.03
N ARG A 235 15.14 20.51 4.83
CA ARG A 235 15.25 19.26 5.57
C ARG A 235 15.31 19.48 7.08
N THR A 236 14.70 18.58 7.83
CA THR A 236 14.90 18.50 9.28
C THR A 236 16.40 18.36 9.61
N PRO A 237 16.98 19.23 10.46
CA PRO A 237 18.39 19.15 10.82
C PRO A 237 18.76 17.79 11.43
N LYS A 238 19.99 17.31 11.13
CA LYS A 238 20.48 15.99 11.56
C LYS A 238 20.37 15.77 13.08
N GLU A 239 20.59 16.81 13.87
CA GLU A 239 20.50 16.78 15.34
C GLU A 239 19.08 16.51 15.87
N TYR A 240 18.02 16.74 15.06
CA TYR A 240 16.63 16.50 15.46
C TYR A 240 16.01 15.23 14.83
N MET A 241 16.73 14.57 13.92
CA MET A 241 16.21 13.41 13.20
C MET A 241 15.86 12.21 14.09
N ASN A 242 16.50 12.07 15.27
CA ASN A 242 16.21 11.02 16.24
C ASN A 242 15.20 11.44 17.32
N THR A 243 14.66 12.65 17.22
CA THR A 243 13.62 13.18 18.12
C THR A 243 12.22 12.89 17.61
N VAL A 244 11.20 13.39 18.29
CA VAL A 244 9.79 13.36 17.88
C VAL A 244 9.47 14.31 16.72
N GLN A 245 10.36 15.26 16.39
CA GLN A 245 10.09 16.31 15.40
C GLN A 245 9.77 15.76 14.00
N PRO A 246 10.55 14.82 13.42
CA PRO A 246 10.21 14.27 12.10
C PRO A 246 8.82 13.62 12.07
N ALA A 247 8.45 12.88 13.12
CA ALA A 247 7.13 12.22 13.19
C ALA A 247 5.97 13.24 13.28
N ILE A 248 6.15 14.33 14.02
CA ILE A 248 5.14 15.40 14.10
C ILE A 248 5.02 16.13 12.76
N TYR A 249 6.14 16.38 12.08
CA TYR A 249 6.11 17.07 10.79
C TYR A 249 5.52 16.19 9.68
N GLU A 250 5.82 14.90 9.70
CA GLU A 250 5.25 13.93 8.75
C GLU A 250 3.72 13.86 8.88
N ILE A 251 3.19 13.73 10.10
CA ILE A 251 1.74 13.73 10.33
C ILE A 251 1.09 15.06 9.94
N PHE A 252 1.75 16.18 10.21
CA PHE A 252 1.29 17.50 9.79
C PHE A 252 1.18 17.62 8.26
N LEU A 253 2.20 17.15 7.51
CA LEU A 253 2.15 17.16 6.04
C LEU A 253 1.03 16.26 5.51
N ALA A 254 0.79 15.11 6.14
CA ALA A 254 -0.33 14.23 5.81
C ALA A 254 -1.68 14.93 6.06
N GLU A 255 -1.87 15.53 7.23
CA GLU A 255 -3.07 16.30 7.58
C GLU A 255 -3.31 17.46 6.59
N LEU A 256 -2.27 18.22 6.28
CA LEU A 256 -2.34 19.33 5.33
C LEU A 256 -2.72 18.86 3.92
N GLY A 257 -2.10 17.76 3.48
CA GLY A 257 -2.41 17.16 2.18
C GLY A 257 -3.87 16.71 2.09
N MET A 258 -4.38 16.03 3.11
CA MET A 258 -5.77 15.55 3.17
C MET A 258 -6.78 16.72 3.21
N VAL A 259 -6.51 17.76 3.99
CA VAL A 259 -7.36 18.97 4.02
C VAL A 259 -7.38 19.64 2.64
N ALA A 260 -6.21 19.82 2.01
CA ALA A 260 -6.11 20.42 0.68
C ALA A 260 -6.87 19.60 -0.37
N GLU A 261 -6.68 18.29 -0.37
CA GLU A 261 -7.32 17.38 -1.31
C GLU A 261 -8.85 17.40 -1.20
N GLU A 262 -9.38 17.36 0.02
CA GLU A 262 -10.82 17.43 0.25
C GLU A 262 -11.40 18.77 -0.18
N TYR A 263 -10.76 19.88 0.19
CA TYR A 263 -11.24 21.22 -0.18
C TYR A 263 -11.24 21.42 -1.69
N ILE A 264 -10.20 20.98 -2.39
CA ILE A 264 -10.10 21.04 -3.85
C ILE A 264 -11.19 20.18 -4.51
N LYS A 265 -11.34 18.93 -4.11
CA LYS A 265 -12.40 18.02 -4.65
C LYS A 265 -13.79 18.62 -4.50
N LYS A 266 -14.06 19.18 -3.34
CA LYS A 266 -15.35 19.81 -3.06
C LYS A 266 -15.55 21.07 -3.89
N SER A 267 -14.55 21.94 -3.99
CA SER A 267 -14.59 23.15 -4.80
C SER A 267 -14.79 22.84 -6.29
N LEU A 268 -14.09 21.87 -6.84
CA LEU A 268 -14.28 21.44 -8.23
C LEU A 268 -15.71 20.92 -8.46
N ARG A 269 -16.23 20.10 -7.57
CA ARG A 269 -17.59 19.55 -7.66
C ARG A 269 -18.66 20.66 -7.59
N GLU A 270 -18.56 21.56 -6.63
CA GLU A 270 -19.52 22.68 -6.45
C GLU A 270 -19.52 23.62 -7.65
N ASN A 271 -18.40 23.74 -8.35
CA ASN A 271 -18.26 24.56 -9.55
C ASN A 271 -18.49 23.79 -10.87
N GLY A 272 -18.91 22.52 -10.79
CA GLY A 272 -19.19 21.67 -11.94
C GLY A 272 -18.00 21.43 -12.85
N VAL A 273 -16.77 21.31 -12.27
CA VAL A 273 -15.53 20.99 -12.98
C VAL A 273 -15.23 19.51 -12.77
N PRO A 274 -15.41 18.65 -13.79
CA PRO A 274 -15.03 17.26 -13.70
C PRO A 274 -13.50 17.09 -13.61
N TYR A 275 -13.05 16.08 -12.87
CA TYR A 275 -11.64 15.76 -12.76
C TYR A 275 -11.37 14.25 -12.92
N ALA A 276 -10.20 13.93 -13.45
CA ALA A 276 -9.67 12.58 -13.46
C ALA A 276 -9.05 12.21 -12.11
N GLU A 277 -8.24 13.12 -11.58
CA GLU A 277 -7.48 12.92 -10.35
C GLU A 277 -7.33 14.22 -9.56
N VAL A 278 -7.44 14.14 -8.25
CA VAL A 278 -6.97 15.12 -7.25
C VAL A 278 -6.27 14.33 -6.17
N VAL A 279 -4.98 14.51 -6.03
CA VAL A 279 -4.16 13.76 -5.08
C VAL A 279 -3.11 14.66 -4.43
N SER A 280 -2.89 14.45 -3.14
CA SER A 280 -1.78 15.04 -2.39
C SER A 280 -0.74 13.97 -2.05
N ARG A 281 0.53 14.36 -2.05
CA ARG A 281 1.67 13.52 -1.61
C ARG A 281 2.64 14.38 -0.83
N HIS A 282 3.41 13.78 0.04
CA HIS A 282 4.48 14.48 0.76
C HIS A 282 5.77 13.67 0.75
N ARG A 283 6.88 14.38 0.93
CA ARG A 283 8.22 13.83 1.08
C ARG A 283 8.83 14.38 2.35
N THR A 284 9.45 13.51 3.15
CA THR A 284 10.09 13.87 4.43
C THR A 284 11.56 13.51 4.47
N SER A 285 12.29 14.12 5.38
CA SER A 285 13.73 13.87 5.60
C SER A 285 14.06 12.45 6.04
N VAL A 286 13.09 11.70 6.53
CA VAL A 286 13.27 10.28 6.91
C VAL A 286 13.38 9.39 5.67
N GLN A 287 12.77 9.80 4.57
CA GLN A 287 12.70 9.03 3.32
C GLN A 287 13.79 9.46 2.30
N SER A 288 14.37 10.63 2.47
CA SER A 288 15.27 11.23 1.48
C SER A 288 16.33 12.11 2.14
N ALA A 289 17.49 12.22 1.51
CA ALA A 289 18.51 13.23 1.87
C ALA A 289 18.15 14.64 1.36
N GLY A 290 17.13 14.75 0.52
CA GLY A 290 16.69 16.01 -0.08
C GLY A 290 15.83 16.89 0.83
N ASP A 291 15.18 17.84 0.23
CA ASP A 291 14.18 18.71 0.86
C ASP A 291 12.91 17.96 1.25
N GLU A 292 12.16 18.53 2.18
CA GLU A 292 10.82 18.09 2.50
C GLU A 292 9.84 18.83 1.60
N ALA A 293 8.71 18.20 1.23
CA ALA A 293 7.78 18.81 0.30
C ALA A 293 6.35 18.33 0.50
N LEU A 294 5.40 19.23 0.21
CA LEU A 294 4.01 18.89 -0.08
C LEU A 294 3.78 19.06 -1.57
N MET A 295 3.16 18.08 -2.20
CA MET A 295 2.79 18.08 -3.61
C MET A 295 1.29 17.88 -3.75
N VAL A 296 0.66 18.72 -4.61
CA VAL A 296 -0.75 18.58 -4.99
C VAL A 296 -0.83 18.47 -6.50
N THR A 297 -1.49 17.42 -6.98
CA THR A 297 -1.70 17.16 -8.42
C THR A 297 -3.18 17.14 -8.74
N VAL A 298 -3.56 17.83 -9.81
CA VAL A 298 -4.95 17.87 -10.32
C VAL A 298 -4.92 17.65 -11.83
N SER A 299 -5.72 16.69 -12.31
CA SER A 299 -5.86 16.35 -13.72
C SER A 299 -7.31 16.56 -14.17
N VAL A 300 -7.51 17.41 -15.17
CA VAL A 300 -8.83 17.83 -15.69
C VAL A 300 -8.86 17.83 -17.21
N ASP A 301 -10.04 18.03 -17.80
CA ASP A 301 -10.17 18.35 -19.24
C ASP A 301 -9.45 19.67 -19.55
N GLY A 302 -8.74 19.75 -20.68
CA GLY A 302 -8.01 20.94 -21.09
C GLY A 302 -8.87 22.22 -21.16
N LYS A 303 -10.16 22.10 -21.52
CA LYS A 303 -11.09 23.25 -21.54
C LYS A 303 -11.37 23.85 -20.16
N ASP A 304 -11.27 23.06 -19.11
CA ASP A 304 -11.53 23.44 -17.72
C ASP A 304 -10.25 23.77 -16.93
N PHE A 305 -9.06 23.62 -17.57
CA PHE A 305 -7.76 23.74 -16.91
C PHE A 305 -7.57 25.07 -16.15
N ALA A 306 -7.78 26.22 -16.82
CA ALA A 306 -7.61 27.52 -16.20
C ALA A 306 -8.55 27.72 -14.99
N LYS A 307 -9.81 27.26 -15.11
CA LYS A 307 -10.79 27.32 -14.03
C LYS A 307 -10.38 26.41 -12.87
N ALA A 308 -9.92 25.19 -13.16
CA ALA A 308 -9.46 24.25 -12.16
C ALA A 308 -8.24 24.80 -11.38
N VAL A 309 -7.23 25.33 -12.07
CA VAL A 309 -6.08 25.97 -11.43
C VAL A 309 -6.49 27.14 -10.53
N GLY A 310 -7.45 27.97 -10.98
CA GLY A 310 -8.00 29.04 -10.16
C GLY A 310 -8.64 28.53 -8.86
N LEU A 311 -9.45 27.47 -8.95
CA LEU A 311 -10.09 26.84 -7.79
C LEU A 311 -9.08 26.21 -6.84
N VAL A 312 -8.08 25.48 -7.38
CA VAL A 312 -6.98 24.90 -6.58
C VAL A 312 -6.25 26.00 -5.82
N SER A 313 -5.86 27.09 -6.51
CA SER A 313 -5.13 28.19 -5.90
C SER A 313 -5.97 28.91 -4.83
N GLN A 314 -7.28 29.03 -5.03
CA GLN A 314 -8.20 29.60 -4.06
C GLN A 314 -8.28 28.77 -2.78
N GLU A 315 -8.37 27.41 -2.90
CA GLU A 315 -8.47 26.55 -1.72
C GLU A 315 -7.14 26.47 -0.95
N ILE A 316 -6.01 26.41 -1.64
CA ILE A 316 -4.70 26.48 -0.98
C ILE A 316 -4.49 27.85 -0.32
N GLY A 317 -4.84 28.95 -1.00
CA GLY A 317 -4.80 30.29 -0.42
C GLY A 317 -5.71 30.46 0.80
N ARG A 318 -6.82 29.71 0.88
CA ARG A 318 -7.69 29.64 2.06
C ARG A 318 -6.98 29.02 3.25
N ILE A 319 -6.27 27.91 3.03
CA ILE A 319 -5.50 27.22 4.08
C ILE A 319 -4.35 28.13 4.56
N ASP A 320 -3.61 28.74 3.63
CA ASP A 320 -2.55 29.71 3.93
C ASP A 320 -3.06 30.87 4.78
N ALA A 321 -4.24 31.40 4.46
CA ALA A 321 -4.89 32.46 5.23
C ALA A 321 -5.44 32.02 6.62
N GLY A 322 -5.20 30.78 7.03
CA GLY A 322 -5.63 30.26 8.33
C GLY A 322 -7.14 30.03 8.44
N ARG A 323 -7.83 29.77 7.32
CA ARG A 323 -9.29 29.58 7.26
C ARG A 323 -9.70 28.11 7.16
N THR A 324 -8.93 27.22 7.76
CA THR A 324 -9.26 25.80 7.88
C THR A 324 -10.33 25.62 8.97
N ASP A 325 -11.35 24.80 8.70
CA ASP A 325 -12.34 24.42 9.72
C ASP A 325 -11.68 23.46 10.73
N VAL A 326 -11.83 23.75 12.02
CA VAL A 326 -11.22 22.95 13.09
C VAL A 326 -11.73 21.51 13.09
N ARG A 327 -12.98 21.28 12.70
CA ARG A 327 -13.57 19.92 12.65
C ARG A 327 -12.96 19.11 11.51
N ASP A 328 -12.76 19.74 10.35
CA ASP A 328 -12.09 19.08 9.22
C ASP A 328 -10.65 18.70 9.61
N LEU A 329 -9.91 19.62 10.24
CA LEU A 329 -8.57 19.34 10.73
C LEU A 329 -8.56 18.18 11.74
N MET A 330 -9.42 18.21 12.76
CA MET A 330 -9.45 17.18 13.80
C MET A 330 -9.84 15.81 13.24
N ARG A 331 -10.73 15.80 12.24
CA ARG A 331 -11.08 14.59 11.50
C ARG A 331 -9.90 14.04 10.70
N MET A 332 -9.17 14.87 9.94
CA MET A 332 -7.99 14.43 9.17
C MET A 332 -6.88 13.92 10.08
N LYS A 333 -6.64 14.61 11.19
CA LYS A 333 -5.72 14.14 12.22
C LYS A 333 -6.10 12.75 12.74
N ARG A 334 -7.39 12.53 12.99
CA ARG A 334 -7.89 11.24 13.47
C ARG A 334 -7.68 10.16 12.43
N ILE A 335 -8.05 10.41 11.17
CA ILE A 335 -7.83 9.48 10.05
C ILE A 335 -6.33 9.12 9.96
N ALA A 336 -5.44 10.10 9.94
CA ALA A 336 -4.01 9.89 9.84
C ALA A 336 -3.43 9.04 10.98
N ILE A 337 -3.90 9.28 12.22
CA ILE A 337 -3.47 8.48 13.38
C ILE A 337 -4.04 7.07 13.35
N ASP A 338 -5.30 6.90 12.93
CA ASP A 338 -5.92 5.59 12.84
C ASP A 338 -5.31 4.73 11.73
N ASP A 339 -4.97 5.32 10.58
CA ASP A 339 -4.18 4.66 9.51
C ASP A 339 -2.81 4.18 10.03
N LEU A 340 -2.11 5.01 10.80
CA LEU A 340 -0.85 4.62 11.41
C LEU A 340 -1.01 3.48 12.44
N LYS A 341 -2.11 3.46 13.22
CA LYS A 341 -2.43 2.35 14.13
C LYS A 341 -2.68 1.05 13.37
N GLU A 342 -3.37 1.11 12.24
CA GLU A 342 -3.57 -0.05 11.37
C GLU A 342 -2.25 -0.54 10.78
N GLN A 343 -1.38 0.37 10.33
CA GLN A 343 -0.03 0.02 9.89
C GLN A 343 0.78 -0.68 10.99
N VAL A 344 0.66 -0.26 12.26
CA VAL A 344 1.29 -0.97 13.39
C VAL A 344 0.83 -2.42 13.49
N LEU A 345 -0.46 -2.70 13.26
CA LEU A 345 -0.99 -4.07 13.29
C LEU A 345 -0.42 -4.94 12.16
N ILE A 346 -0.17 -4.34 10.99
CA ILE A 346 0.30 -5.04 9.79
C ILE A 346 1.83 -5.17 9.79
N SER A 347 2.55 -4.08 10.08
CA SER A 347 4.01 -3.97 9.90
C SER A 347 4.85 -4.57 11.03
N SER A 348 4.24 -4.87 12.18
CA SER A 348 4.97 -5.35 13.37
C SER A 348 5.64 -6.72 13.22
N VAL A 349 5.62 -7.32 12.03
CA VAL A 349 5.93 -8.73 11.81
C VAL A 349 6.98 -8.96 10.73
N GLY A 350 7.17 -8.04 9.76
CA GLY A 350 8.10 -8.22 8.64
C GLY A 350 9.55 -7.83 8.98
N ASN A 351 10.53 -8.53 8.38
CA ASN A 351 11.95 -8.16 8.52
C ASN A 351 12.28 -6.87 7.76
N SER A 352 11.62 -6.62 6.63
CA SER A 352 11.88 -5.46 5.77
C SER A 352 11.68 -4.13 6.49
N GLU A 353 10.65 -3.98 7.33
CA GLU A 353 10.45 -2.76 8.14
C GLU A 353 11.63 -2.47 9.06
N PHE A 354 12.19 -3.52 9.69
CA PHE A 354 13.38 -3.37 10.53
C PHE A 354 14.60 -2.97 9.71
N VAL A 355 14.78 -3.54 8.54
CA VAL A 355 15.88 -3.18 7.63
C VAL A 355 15.76 -1.73 7.19
N ASP A 356 14.62 -1.30 6.70
CA ASP A 356 14.37 0.07 6.22
C ASP A 356 14.63 1.11 7.32
N ARG A 357 14.19 0.85 8.53
CA ARG A 357 14.42 1.71 9.69
C ARG A 357 15.89 1.82 10.05
N CYS A 358 16.62 0.70 10.02
CA CYS A 358 18.07 0.71 10.27
C CYS A 358 18.85 1.41 9.14
N VAL A 359 18.44 1.24 7.90
CA VAL A 359 18.99 1.95 6.74
C VAL A 359 18.77 3.45 6.88
N ALA A 360 17.56 3.89 7.21
CA ALA A 360 17.25 5.30 7.45
C ALA A 360 18.06 5.89 8.63
N ALA A 361 18.28 5.10 9.69
CA ALA A 361 19.12 5.52 10.80
C ALA A 361 20.58 5.74 10.37
N PHE A 362 21.13 4.84 9.54
CA PHE A 362 22.49 4.98 9.03
C PHE A 362 22.66 6.14 8.05
N LEU A 363 21.76 6.24 7.07
CA LEU A 363 21.88 7.23 5.99
C LEU A 363 21.47 8.64 6.44
N TYR A 364 20.39 8.73 7.21
CA TYR A 364 19.72 10.01 7.50
C TYR A 364 19.72 10.39 8.98
N ASN A 365 20.36 9.59 9.83
CA ASN A 365 20.30 9.75 11.30
C ASN A 365 18.88 9.58 11.86
N GLY A 366 18.05 8.78 11.19
CA GLY A 366 16.66 8.52 11.56
C GLY A 366 16.53 7.79 12.91
N SER A 367 15.35 7.87 13.51
CA SER A 367 15.07 7.21 14.79
C SER A 367 14.99 5.69 14.63
N LEU A 368 15.62 4.96 15.56
CA LEU A 368 15.47 3.50 15.71
C LEU A 368 14.22 3.10 16.52
N ALA A 369 13.36 4.05 16.90
CA ALA A 369 12.10 3.74 17.57
C ALA A 369 11.16 2.95 16.66
N THR A 370 10.38 2.03 17.23
CA THR A 370 9.35 1.29 16.48
C THR A 370 8.24 2.21 15.99
N LEU A 371 7.55 1.82 14.92
CA LEU A 371 6.35 2.53 14.48
C LEU A 371 5.33 2.65 15.63
N LYS A 372 5.14 1.59 16.40
CA LYS A 372 4.29 1.63 17.59
C LYS A 372 4.70 2.74 18.58
N THR A 373 5.98 2.90 18.86
CA THR A 373 6.47 3.97 19.78
C THR A 373 6.15 5.36 19.23
N LYS A 374 6.30 5.57 17.90
CA LYS A 374 5.95 6.83 17.23
C LYS A 374 4.45 7.09 17.31
N VAL A 375 3.62 6.09 17.03
CA VAL A 375 2.16 6.19 17.05
C VAL A 375 1.63 6.40 18.46
N ASP A 376 2.16 5.68 19.45
CA ASP A 376 1.79 5.88 20.88
C ASP A 376 2.07 7.32 21.32
N PHE A 377 3.20 7.91 20.89
CA PHE A 377 3.52 9.30 21.16
C PHE A 377 2.52 10.26 20.47
N LEU A 378 2.28 10.07 19.16
CA LEU A 378 1.36 10.93 18.39
C LEU A 378 -0.08 10.86 18.92
N ALA A 379 -0.57 9.66 19.23
CA ALA A 379 -1.90 9.43 19.77
C ALA A 379 -2.04 9.93 21.22
N GLY A 380 -0.97 9.86 22.01
CA GLY A 380 -0.93 10.36 23.39
C GLY A 380 -0.83 11.88 23.50
N ARG A 381 -0.51 12.56 22.41
CA ARG A 381 -0.42 14.03 22.37
C ARG A 381 -1.81 14.64 22.20
N VAL A 382 -2.47 14.95 23.31
CA VAL A 382 -3.79 15.56 23.31
C VAL A 382 -3.65 17.05 23.62
N LEU A 383 -3.99 17.89 22.63
CA LEU A 383 -4.08 19.34 22.78
C LEU A 383 -5.53 19.79 22.59
N ALA A 384 -5.86 20.99 23.08
CA ALA A 384 -7.16 21.58 22.78
C ALA A 384 -7.27 21.89 21.27
N ASP A 385 -8.43 21.66 20.67
CA ASP A 385 -8.69 21.83 19.23
C ASP A 385 -8.26 23.21 18.70
N SER A 386 -8.52 24.27 19.47
CA SER A 386 -8.08 25.63 19.14
C SER A 386 -6.55 25.79 19.12
N THR A 387 -5.83 24.99 19.89
CA THR A 387 -4.37 24.98 19.90
C THR A 387 -3.83 24.22 18.71
N GLU A 388 -4.42 23.06 18.38
CA GLU A 388 -4.08 22.29 17.17
C GLU A 388 -4.32 23.13 15.91
N LEU A 389 -5.48 23.79 15.79
CA LEU A 389 -5.78 24.65 14.65
C LEU A 389 -4.79 25.81 14.51
N ARG A 390 -4.41 26.45 15.64
CA ARG A 390 -3.41 27.53 15.62
C ARG A 390 -2.05 27.06 15.17
N LEU A 391 -1.61 25.86 15.61
CA LEU A 391 -0.35 25.25 15.18
C LEU A 391 -0.40 24.91 13.70
N PHE A 392 -1.45 24.24 13.27
CA PHE A 392 -1.68 23.88 11.87
C PHE A 392 -1.63 25.11 10.96
N ASN A 393 -2.41 26.15 11.27
CA ASN A 393 -2.44 27.40 10.48
C ASN A 393 -1.08 28.08 10.43
N SER A 394 -0.34 28.07 11.54
CA SER A 394 0.97 28.73 11.61
C SER A 394 2.00 28.01 10.74
N ILE A 395 2.01 26.68 10.74
CA ILE A 395 2.95 25.88 9.93
C ILE A 395 2.52 25.91 8.45
N SER A 396 1.22 25.82 8.17
CA SER A 396 0.69 25.89 6.80
C SER A 396 1.05 27.21 6.13
N SER A 397 0.83 28.35 6.82
CA SER A 397 1.18 29.68 6.31
C SER A 397 2.69 29.92 6.16
N ALA A 398 3.52 29.16 6.88
CA ALA A 398 4.96 29.21 6.69
C ALA A 398 5.44 28.37 5.50
N LEU A 399 4.72 27.31 5.13
CA LEU A 399 5.04 26.42 4.02
C LEU A 399 4.42 26.89 2.70
N LEU A 400 3.14 27.26 2.75
CA LEU A 400 2.36 27.60 1.56
C LEU A 400 2.59 29.06 1.16
N ASP A 401 3.02 29.27 -0.08
CA ASP A 401 3.25 30.59 -0.65
C ASP A 401 3.10 30.51 -2.18
N PRO A 402 2.44 31.46 -2.86
CA PRO A 402 2.23 31.42 -4.30
C PRO A 402 3.50 31.71 -5.11
N GLU A 403 4.59 32.13 -4.48
CA GLU A 403 5.85 32.46 -5.15
C GLU A 403 7.06 31.78 -4.51
N ARG A 404 7.15 31.75 -3.20
CA ARG A 404 8.34 31.28 -2.51
C ARG A 404 8.36 29.75 -2.42
N ASN A 405 9.48 29.17 -2.81
CA ASN A 405 9.73 27.71 -2.74
C ASN A 405 8.71 26.85 -3.47
N LEU A 406 7.94 27.42 -4.39
CA LEU A 406 6.93 26.76 -5.18
C LEU A 406 7.53 26.31 -6.53
N GLU A 407 7.33 25.06 -6.86
CA GLU A 407 7.56 24.50 -8.20
C GLU A 407 6.21 24.08 -8.79
N VAL A 408 5.90 24.58 -9.98
CA VAL A 408 4.70 24.23 -10.73
C VAL A 408 5.10 23.52 -12.00
N SER A 409 4.59 22.31 -12.21
CA SER A 409 4.64 21.65 -13.52
C SER A 409 3.22 21.52 -14.09
N TYR A 410 3.09 21.71 -15.40
CA TYR A 410 1.78 21.66 -16.07
C TYR A 410 1.91 21.16 -17.50
N THR A 411 0.86 20.51 -18.01
CA THR A 411 0.86 19.93 -19.37
C THR A 411 -0.01 20.70 -20.36
N HIS A 412 -0.85 21.64 -19.88
CA HIS A 412 -1.70 22.45 -20.76
C HIS A 412 -0.89 23.47 -21.56
N PRO A 413 -1.17 23.67 -22.87
CA PRO A 413 -0.49 24.68 -23.70
C PRO A 413 -0.94 26.11 -23.31
N MET A 414 -0.36 26.65 -22.25
CA MET A 414 -0.63 28.00 -21.72
C MET A 414 0.70 28.73 -21.47
N GLN A 415 0.71 30.04 -21.71
CA GLN A 415 1.89 30.86 -21.38
C GLN A 415 2.09 30.92 -19.86
N GLU A 416 3.35 30.83 -19.43
CA GLU A 416 3.73 30.86 -18.01
C GLU A 416 3.15 32.08 -17.27
N ASP A 417 3.30 33.27 -17.84
CA ASP A 417 2.80 34.52 -17.23
C ASP A 417 1.28 34.49 -16.99
N SER A 418 0.53 33.89 -17.91
CA SER A 418 -0.94 33.74 -17.76
C SER A 418 -1.28 32.76 -16.63
N LEU A 419 -0.57 31.63 -16.53
CA LEU A 419 -0.77 30.66 -15.47
C LEU A 419 -0.39 31.25 -14.11
N ARG A 420 0.72 31.96 -14.04
CA ARG A 420 1.19 32.67 -12.84
C ARG A 420 0.16 33.72 -12.35
N ALA A 421 -0.43 34.47 -13.29
CA ALA A 421 -1.48 35.43 -12.96
C ALA A 421 -2.72 34.73 -12.37
N ILE A 422 -3.18 33.60 -12.96
CA ILE A 422 -4.30 32.82 -12.44
C ILE A 422 -4.03 32.36 -11.00
N VAL A 423 -2.85 31.80 -10.74
CA VAL A 423 -2.46 31.34 -9.40
C VAL A 423 -2.50 32.50 -8.40
N LYS A 424 -1.85 33.63 -8.68
CA LYS A 424 -1.77 34.76 -7.77
C LYS A 424 -3.12 35.41 -7.48
N GLU A 425 -3.91 35.69 -8.51
CA GLU A 425 -5.22 36.36 -8.38
C GLU A 425 -6.18 35.51 -7.54
N ASN A 426 -6.21 34.21 -7.79
CA ASN A 426 -7.13 33.34 -7.08
C ASN A 426 -6.65 33.04 -5.65
N TRP A 427 -5.34 32.93 -5.41
CA TRP A 427 -4.80 32.77 -4.06
C TRP A 427 -5.29 33.86 -3.09
N SER A 428 -5.27 35.11 -3.58
CA SER A 428 -5.70 36.27 -2.78
C SER A 428 -7.21 36.40 -2.64
N SER A 429 -7.99 35.73 -3.51
CA SER A 429 -9.45 35.86 -3.57
C SER A 429 -10.21 34.92 -2.63
N ALA A 430 -9.48 34.11 -1.84
CA ALA A 430 -10.07 33.14 -0.94
C ALA A 430 -11.12 33.77 0.00
N LYS A 431 -12.39 33.37 -0.15
CA LYS A 431 -13.50 33.87 0.66
C LYS A 431 -13.73 32.96 1.87
N GLU A 432 -14.37 33.54 2.92
CA GLU A 432 -14.92 32.74 3.99
C GLU A 432 -15.96 31.75 3.41
N PHE A 433 -15.93 30.52 3.90
CA PHE A 433 -16.78 29.47 3.42
C PHE A 433 -17.94 29.23 4.41
N THR A 434 -19.16 29.35 3.95
CA THR A 434 -20.35 28.97 4.74
C THR A 434 -20.79 27.58 4.26
N ARG A 435 -20.46 26.55 5.03
CA ARG A 435 -20.93 25.19 4.75
C ARG A 435 -22.08 24.82 5.68
N LYS A 436 -23.04 24.04 5.17
CA LYS A 436 -23.89 23.25 6.04
C LYS A 436 -23.00 22.18 6.68
N THR A 437 -22.99 22.15 7.98
CA THR A 437 -22.20 21.20 8.76
C THR A 437 -23.12 20.12 9.30
N TYR A 438 -22.63 18.91 9.30
CA TYR A 438 -23.28 17.73 9.86
C TYR A 438 -22.48 17.23 11.06
N SER A 439 -23.16 16.55 11.96
CA SER A 439 -22.59 15.96 13.18
C SER A 439 -23.18 14.56 13.43
N SER A 440 -22.66 13.87 14.43
CA SER A 440 -23.24 12.60 14.87
C SER A 440 -24.72 12.70 15.32
N ASP A 441 -25.17 13.88 15.74
CA ASP A 441 -26.56 14.13 16.11
C ASP A 441 -27.52 14.10 14.90
N ASP A 442 -26.99 14.30 13.69
CA ASP A 442 -27.77 14.18 12.45
C ASP A 442 -27.99 12.71 12.02
N ILE A 443 -27.24 11.75 12.61
CA ILE A 443 -27.48 10.33 12.47
C ILE A 443 -28.52 9.93 13.50
N LEU A 444 -29.77 9.86 13.05
CA LEU A 444 -30.87 9.52 13.93
C LEU A 444 -30.64 8.14 14.57
N PRO A 445 -30.70 8.04 15.91
CA PRO A 445 -30.64 6.73 16.55
C PRO A 445 -31.86 5.92 16.12
N PHE A 446 -31.65 4.70 15.63
CA PHE A 446 -32.72 3.73 15.52
C PHE A 446 -33.26 3.48 16.92
N GLU A 447 -34.59 3.54 17.08
CA GLU A 447 -35.21 3.17 18.33
C GLU A 447 -34.81 1.73 18.65
N PHE A 448 -34.49 1.45 19.92
CA PHE A 448 -34.20 0.10 20.33
C PHE A 448 -35.38 -0.80 19.96
N TYR A 449 -35.08 -1.97 19.40
CA TYR A 449 -36.10 -2.96 19.07
C TYR A 449 -37.05 -3.23 20.26
N ASP A 450 -38.31 -2.85 20.13
CA ASP A 450 -39.35 -2.98 21.14
C ASP A 450 -40.26 -4.22 20.95
N GLY A 451 -39.97 -5.00 19.90
CA GLY A 451 -40.64 -6.23 19.56
C GLY A 451 -40.40 -7.37 20.55
N PRO A 452 -40.92 -8.58 20.28
CA PRO A 452 -40.73 -9.73 21.15
C PRO A 452 -39.24 -10.00 21.37
N LYS A 453 -38.84 -10.24 22.64
CA LYS A 453 -37.44 -10.53 22.98
C LYS A 453 -36.89 -11.66 22.12
N LEU A 454 -35.87 -11.37 21.33
CA LEU A 454 -35.23 -12.36 20.49
C LEU A 454 -34.52 -13.42 21.34
N LYS A 455 -34.73 -14.67 20.99
CA LYS A 455 -33.95 -15.77 21.52
C LYS A 455 -32.64 -15.84 20.76
N VAL A 456 -31.56 -16.20 21.45
CA VAL A 456 -30.22 -16.34 20.88
C VAL A 456 -29.70 -17.74 21.10
N VAL A 457 -29.34 -18.41 20.04
CA VAL A 457 -28.56 -19.65 20.08
C VAL A 457 -27.09 -19.27 19.98
N GLU A 458 -26.31 -19.70 20.96
CA GLU A 458 -24.87 -19.49 21.01
C GLU A 458 -24.15 -20.81 20.77
N LYS A 459 -23.14 -20.80 19.92
CA LYS A 459 -22.23 -21.94 19.75
C LYS A 459 -20.79 -21.42 19.52
N THR A 460 -19.82 -22.26 19.81
CA THR A 460 -18.44 -21.99 19.50
C THR A 460 -18.21 -22.16 17.99
N ASP A 461 -17.65 -21.15 17.38
CA ASP A 461 -17.14 -21.26 16.01
C ASP A 461 -15.78 -21.99 16.00
N HIS A 462 -15.77 -23.23 15.55
CA HIS A 462 -14.57 -24.08 15.58
C HIS A 462 -13.42 -23.55 14.72
N MET A 463 -13.71 -22.86 13.60
CA MET A 463 -12.69 -22.33 12.72
C MET A 463 -11.98 -21.12 13.34
N SER A 464 -12.73 -20.12 13.76
CA SER A 464 -12.17 -18.89 14.34
C SER A 464 -11.87 -18.99 15.83
N LYS A 465 -12.36 -20.05 16.52
CA LYS A 465 -12.38 -20.21 17.99
C LYS A 465 -13.13 -19.07 18.69
N GLY A 466 -14.03 -18.42 17.95
CA GLY A 466 -14.91 -17.35 18.42
C GLY A 466 -16.28 -17.89 18.85
N LEU A 467 -17.23 -16.99 19.00
CA LEU A 467 -18.63 -17.28 19.31
C LEU A 467 -19.49 -16.95 18.09
N GLU A 468 -20.40 -17.82 17.75
CA GLU A 468 -21.45 -17.58 16.77
C GLU A 468 -22.80 -17.45 17.52
N TRP A 469 -23.48 -16.32 17.27
CA TRP A 469 -24.80 -16.02 17.76
C TRP A 469 -25.81 -16.03 16.62
N THR A 470 -26.83 -16.90 16.72
CA THR A 470 -27.94 -16.88 15.78
C THR A 470 -29.19 -16.40 16.54
N PHE A 471 -29.72 -15.27 16.13
CA PHE A 471 -30.93 -14.69 16.69
C PHE A 471 -32.20 -15.37 16.13
N SER A 472 -33.31 -15.34 16.85
CA SER A 472 -34.52 -16.04 16.44
C SER A 472 -35.19 -15.48 15.18
N ASN A 473 -34.86 -14.28 14.76
CA ASN A 473 -35.23 -13.72 13.45
C ASN A 473 -34.32 -14.19 12.30
N GLY A 474 -33.25 -14.95 12.57
CA GLY A 474 -32.32 -15.45 11.56
C GLY A 474 -31.05 -14.65 11.40
N PHE A 475 -30.93 -13.46 12.00
CA PHE A 475 -29.69 -12.66 11.97
C PHE A 475 -28.54 -13.41 12.65
N LYS A 476 -27.36 -13.34 12.08
CA LYS A 476 -26.17 -14.07 12.57
C LYS A 476 -25.02 -13.10 12.85
N VAL A 477 -24.34 -13.35 13.96
CA VAL A 477 -23.11 -12.62 14.32
C VAL A 477 -22.02 -13.63 14.67
N VAL A 478 -20.83 -13.43 14.17
CA VAL A 478 -19.61 -14.15 14.58
C VAL A 478 -18.70 -13.16 15.30
N TYR A 479 -18.41 -13.44 16.56
CA TYR A 479 -17.48 -12.63 17.35
C TYR A 479 -16.22 -13.42 17.68
N ARG A 480 -15.05 -12.84 17.40
CA ARG A 480 -13.76 -13.38 17.84
C ARG A 480 -13.05 -12.35 18.69
N ARG A 481 -12.74 -12.75 19.94
CA ARG A 481 -11.94 -11.92 20.83
C ARG A 481 -10.48 -11.96 20.43
N MET A 482 -9.87 -10.78 20.22
CA MET A 482 -8.45 -10.63 19.93
C MET A 482 -7.95 -9.21 20.26
N PRO A 483 -6.64 -9.02 20.57
CA PRO A 483 -6.11 -7.69 20.88
C PRO A 483 -6.14 -6.81 19.63
N THR A 484 -6.87 -5.69 19.72
CA THR A 484 -7.10 -4.75 18.60
C THR A 484 -6.83 -3.28 18.98
N GLY A 485 -6.20 -3.04 20.14
CA GLY A 485 -5.86 -1.68 20.56
C GLY A 485 -7.06 -0.76 20.80
N LYS A 486 -8.11 -1.26 21.44
CA LYS A 486 -9.37 -0.54 21.73
C LYS A 486 -10.21 -0.21 20.49
N ARG A 487 -10.10 -1.01 19.44
CA ARG A 487 -10.97 -0.89 18.26
C ARG A 487 -11.74 -2.20 18.03
N LEU A 488 -12.94 -2.06 17.47
CA LEU A 488 -13.70 -3.14 16.86
C LEU A 488 -13.51 -3.07 15.36
N TYR A 489 -13.16 -4.17 14.74
CA TYR A 489 -13.17 -4.35 13.29
C TYR A 489 -14.39 -5.16 12.92
N TYR A 490 -15.10 -4.76 11.88
CA TYR A 490 -16.32 -5.42 11.49
C TYR A 490 -16.44 -5.62 9.98
N THR A 491 -17.21 -6.64 9.61
CA THR A 491 -17.68 -6.86 8.24
C THR A 491 -19.09 -7.46 8.29
N LEU A 492 -20.04 -6.79 7.66
CA LEU A 492 -21.32 -7.37 7.29
C LEU A 492 -21.16 -7.98 5.90
N ALA A 493 -21.08 -9.30 5.83
CA ALA A 493 -20.93 -10.04 4.58
C ALA A 493 -22.29 -10.57 4.12
N LEU A 494 -22.73 -10.16 2.95
CA LEU A 494 -24.05 -10.47 2.36
C LEU A 494 -23.87 -11.29 1.10
N ASN A 495 -24.68 -12.33 0.90
CA ASN A 495 -24.80 -12.99 -0.40
C ASN A 495 -25.51 -12.05 -1.38
N GLY A 496 -25.01 -12.00 -2.59
CA GLY A 496 -25.46 -11.10 -3.65
C GLY A 496 -24.43 -10.06 -4.02
N GLY A 497 -24.06 -10.04 -5.27
CA GLY A 497 -23.12 -9.11 -5.87
C GLY A 497 -23.62 -8.62 -7.23
N PHE A 498 -22.77 -7.94 -7.99
CA PHE A 498 -23.18 -7.33 -9.25
C PHE A 498 -23.69 -8.33 -10.29
N SER A 499 -23.33 -9.64 -10.17
CA SER A 499 -23.93 -10.68 -11.02
C SER A 499 -25.43 -10.89 -10.82
N SER A 500 -26.01 -10.34 -9.76
CA SER A 500 -27.44 -10.42 -9.45
C SER A 500 -28.23 -9.27 -10.12
N ILE A 501 -27.55 -8.32 -10.75
CA ILE A 501 -28.19 -7.18 -11.42
C ILE A 501 -28.63 -7.63 -12.81
N PRO A 502 -29.94 -7.64 -13.12
CA PRO A 502 -30.42 -7.99 -14.45
C PRO A 502 -29.91 -6.99 -15.51
N ASP A 503 -29.59 -7.50 -16.70
CA ASP A 503 -29.25 -6.69 -17.88
C ASP A 503 -28.11 -5.68 -17.64
N LEU A 504 -27.18 -6.01 -16.76
CA LEU A 504 -25.96 -5.23 -16.54
C LEU A 504 -25.08 -5.33 -17.79
N ALA A 505 -24.67 -4.20 -18.35
CA ALA A 505 -23.79 -4.21 -19.51
C ALA A 505 -22.37 -4.71 -19.13
N LYS A 506 -21.69 -5.30 -20.12
CA LYS A 506 -20.34 -5.84 -19.95
C LYS A 506 -19.39 -4.76 -19.44
N GLY A 507 -18.67 -5.08 -18.36
CA GLY A 507 -17.72 -4.16 -17.71
C GLY A 507 -18.32 -3.21 -16.66
N GLU A 508 -19.65 -3.08 -16.59
CA GLU A 508 -20.29 -2.19 -15.61
C GLU A 508 -20.20 -2.70 -14.15
N GLY A 509 -19.98 -4.01 -13.97
CA GLY A 509 -19.84 -4.59 -12.63
C GLY A 509 -18.80 -3.91 -11.74
N GLY A 510 -17.71 -3.42 -12.33
CA GLY A 510 -16.64 -2.70 -11.61
C GLY A 510 -17.07 -1.35 -11.02
N TYR A 511 -18.18 -0.79 -11.49
CA TYR A 511 -18.67 0.52 -11.05
C TYR A 511 -19.74 0.43 -9.96
N VAL A 512 -20.36 -0.75 -9.77
CA VAL A 512 -21.52 -0.91 -8.88
C VAL A 512 -21.21 -0.45 -7.45
N SER A 513 -20.04 -0.77 -6.92
CA SER A 513 -19.64 -0.37 -5.57
C SER A 513 -19.71 1.16 -5.36
N ASP A 514 -19.32 1.94 -6.35
CA ASP A 514 -19.27 3.41 -6.24
C ASP A 514 -20.67 4.02 -6.08
N TYR A 515 -21.68 3.42 -6.69
CA TYR A 515 -23.07 3.91 -6.63
C TYR A 515 -23.67 3.83 -5.22
N PHE A 516 -23.09 3.05 -4.31
CA PHE A 516 -23.51 3.09 -2.91
C PHE A 516 -23.28 4.46 -2.29
N LEU A 517 -22.10 5.06 -2.56
CA LEU A 517 -21.72 6.38 -2.04
C LEU A 517 -22.26 7.55 -2.88
N LEU A 518 -22.89 7.29 -4.03
CA LEU A 518 -23.61 8.31 -4.81
C LEU A 518 -25.05 8.47 -4.32
N SER A 519 -25.22 8.57 -3.03
CA SER A 519 -26.50 8.58 -2.34
C SER A 519 -26.53 9.61 -1.22
N ARG A 520 -27.71 9.78 -0.63
CA ARG A 520 -27.89 10.47 0.63
C ARG A 520 -28.23 9.45 1.71
N ILE A 521 -27.60 9.56 2.86
CA ILE A 521 -27.83 8.72 4.04
C ILE A 521 -28.20 9.64 5.21
N CYS A 522 -29.26 9.37 5.93
CA CYS A 522 -29.82 10.28 6.95
C CYS A 522 -30.06 11.71 6.39
N GLY A 523 -30.48 11.81 5.12
CA GLY A 523 -30.70 13.10 4.46
C GLY A 523 -29.43 13.91 4.14
N MET A 524 -28.21 13.48 4.50
CA MET A 524 -26.95 14.11 4.15
C MET A 524 -26.29 13.41 2.94
N PRO A 525 -25.47 14.10 2.13
CA PRO A 525 -24.65 13.45 1.10
C PRO A 525 -23.77 12.36 1.72
N ALA A 526 -23.55 11.25 0.99
CA ALA A 526 -22.82 10.11 1.56
C ALA A 526 -21.36 10.44 1.95
N ASP A 527 -20.70 11.36 1.24
CA ASP A 527 -19.37 11.84 1.62
C ASP A 527 -19.39 12.61 2.96
N GLU A 528 -20.43 13.40 3.23
CA GLU A 528 -20.61 14.05 4.53
C GLU A 528 -20.96 13.01 5.63
N PHE A 529 -21.76 12.00 5.31
CA PHE A 529 -22.01 10.88 6.22
C PHE A 529 -20.71 10.18 6.63
N ILE A 530 -19.87 9.81 5.66
CA ILE A 530 -18.55 9.20 5.93
C ILE A 530 -17.66 10.15 6.75
N ALA A 531 -17.71 11.46 6.47
CA ALA A 531 -16.97 12.46 7.25
C ALA A 531 -17.42 12.51 8.71
N VAL A 532 -18.73 12.41 8.98
CA VAL A 532 -19.27 12.31 10.34
C VAL A 532 -18.82 11.01 11.02
N LEU A 533 -18.86 9.88 10.33
CA LEU A 533 -18.34 8.60 10.86
C LEU A 533 -16.88 8.73 11.28
N ALA A 534 -16.03 9.28 10.39
CA ALA A 534 -14.60 9.46 10.66
C ALA A 534 -14.34 10.38 11.86
N SER A 535 -15.14 11.44 12.04
CA SER A 535 -15.07 12.34 13.21
C SER A 535 -15.32 11.59 14.52
N GLU A 536 -16.18 10.58 14.47
CA GLU A 536 -16.51 9.73 15.62
C GLU A 536 -15.59 8.50 15.74
N GLY A 537 -14.57 8.36 14.89
CA GLY A 537 -13.62 7.25 14.88
C GLY A 537 -14.17 5.96 14.30
N MET A 538 -15.11 6.07 13.39
CA MET A 538 -15.64 4.95 12.63
C MET A 538 -15.25 5.08 11.16
N SER A 539 -14.81 3.99 10.54
CA SER A 539 -14.70 3.86 9.09
C SER A 539 -15.82 2.95 8.56
N LEU A 540 -16.24 3.20 7.32
CA LEU A 540 -17.19 2.36 6.60
C LEU A 540 -16.82 2.35 5.11
N ASP A 541 -16.64 1.17 4.57
CA ASP A 541 -16.41 0.91 3.15
C ASP A 541 -17.40 -0.11 2.63
N VAL A 542 -17.79 0.02 1.37
CA VAL A 542 -18.72 -0.90 0.70
C VAL A 542 -18.09 -1.45 -0.56
N HIS A 543 -17.94 -2.76 -0.58
CA HIS A 543 -17.41 -3.48 -1.73
C HIS A 543 -18.44 -4.49 -2.25
N THR A 544 -18.84 -4.31 -3.52
CA THR A 544 -19.71 -5.24 -4.22
C THR A 544 -18.89 -6.04 -5.23
N ALA A 545 -18.62 -7.29 -4.86
CA ALA A 545 -17.96 -8.27 -5.73
C ALA A 545 -18.96 -8.96 -6.66
N LEU A 546 -18.49 -9.93 -7.43
CA LEU A 546 -19.30 -10.70 -8.36
C LEU A 546 -20.56 -11.32 -7.71
N ASN A 547 -20.41 -11.94 -6.53
CA ASN A 547 -21.44 -12.73 -5.88
C ASN A 547 -21.70 -12.36 -4.41
N ALA A 548 -21.07 -11.31 -3.92
CA ALA A 548 -21.20 -10.89 -2.53
C ALA A 548 -21.07 -9.36 -2.42
N THR A 549 -21.72 -8.79 -1.40
CA THR A 549 -21.55 -7.41 -0.97
C THR A 549 -21.05 -7.40 0.47
N MET A 550 -20.00 -6.64 0.72
CA MET A 550 -19.37 -6.48 2.04
C MET A 550 -19.43 -5.03 2.46
N ILE A 551 -19.91 -4.79 3.69
CA ILE A 551 -19.81 -3.48 4.36
C ILE A 551 -18.83 -3.69 5.50
N SER A 552 -17.67 -3.08 5.42
CA SER A 552 -16.56 -3.30 6.34
C SER A 552 -16.08 -2.00 6.96
N GLY A 553 -15.43 -2.09 8.10
CA GLY A 553 -14.80 -0.95 8.72
C GLY A 553 -14.27 -1.24 10.12
N SER A 554 -13.96 -0.16 10.82
CA SER A 554 -13.53 -0.20 12.21
C SER A 554 -14.19 0.92 13.01
N VAL A 555 -14.24 0.78 14.31
CA VAL A 555 -14.81 1.77 15.23
C VAL A 555 -14.13 1.64 16.60
N ASP A 556 -14.11 2.70 17.40
CA ASP A 556 -13.66 2.62 18.78
C ASP A 556 -14.55 1.68 19.59
N ASP A 557 -13.96 0.87 20.48
CA ASP A 557 -14.64 -0.23 21.17
C ASP A 557 -15.78 0.22 22.13
N ASP A 558 -15.77 1.47 22.56
CA ASP A 558 -16.83 2.10 23.36
C ASP A 558 -17.99 2.66 22.51
N LYS A 559 -17.83 2.76 21.16
CA LYS A 559 -18.80 3.34 20.23
C LYS A 559 -19.62 2.31 19.45
N MET A 560 -19.84 1.14 20.01
CA MET A 560 -20.61 0.09 19.35
C MET A 560 -22.04 0.51 19.00
N ASP A 561 -22.72 1.27 19.87
CA ASP A 561 -24.08 1.74 19.60
C ASP A 561 -24.12 2.68 18.40
N PHE A 562 -23.10 3.57 18.26
CA PHE A 562 -22.94 4.43 17.11
C PHE A 562 -22.70 3.60 15.82
N MET A 563 -21.86 2.56 15.89
CA MET A 563 -21.62 1.65 14.76
C MET A 563 -22.93 0.98 14.30
N MET A 564 -23.73 0.48 15.23
CA MET A 564 -24.97 -0.21 14.88
C MET A 564 -25.99 0.76 14.26
N ASN A 565 -26.17 1.95 14.81
CA ASN A 565 -27.02 2.98 14.24
C ASN A 565 -26.56 3.39 12.84
N SER A 566 -25.26 3.60 12.64
CA SER A 566 -24.70 3.99 11.35
C SER A 566 -24.86 2.90 10.30
N LEU A 567 -24.66 1.63 10.68
CA LEU A 567 -24.92 0.48 9.79
C LEU A 567 -26.39 0.39 9.38
N LEU A 568 -27.32 0.49 10.34
CA LEU A 568 -28.76 0.47 10.05
C LEU A 568 -29.17 1.65 9.17
N SER A 569 -28.63 2.84 9.41
CA SER A 569 -28.88 4.01 8.55
C SER A 569 -28.38 3.77 7.13
N ALA A 570 -27.17 3.22 6.98
CA ALA A 570 -26.61 2.91 5.66
C ALA A 570 -27.43 1.86 4.89
N LEU A 571 -28.06 0.91 5.63
CA LEU A 571 -28.89 -0.14 5.05
C LEU A 571 -30.30 0.37 4.68
N TYR A 572 -30.96 1.15 5.55
CA TYR A 572 -32.39 1.40 5.46
C TYR A 572 -32.76 2.87 5.16
N ASP A 573 -31.86 3.84 5.41
CA ASP A 573 -32.11 5.26 5.10
C ASP A 573 -31.17 5.81 4.02
N ARG A 574 -30.90 4.97 3.00
CA ARG A 574 -30.11 5.35 1.83
C ARG A 574 -31.01 5.66 0.64
N ARG A 575 -30.76 6.76 -0.07
CA ARG A 575 -31.46 7.16 -1.31
C ARG A 575 -30.46 7.70 -2.31
N ILE A 576 -30.56 7.29 -3.57
CA ILE A 576 -29.68 7.77 -4.64
C ILE A 576 -29.73 9.31 -4.73
N ASP A 577 -28.57 9.92 -4.97
CA ASP A 577 -28.45 11.36 -5.25
C ASP A 577 -28.14 11.57 -6.75
N GLU A 578 -29.16 11.98 -7.51
CA GLU A 578 -29.02 12.17 -8.96
C GLU A 578 -27.95 13.18 -9.35
N ASN A 579 -27.68 14.20 -8.50
CA ASN A 579 -26.66 15.20 -8.79
C ASN A 579 -25.26 14.62 -8.58
N ALA A 580 -25.06 13.82 -7.53
CA ALA A 580 -23.83 13.09 -7.30
C ALA A 580 -23.55 12.11 -8.45
N VAL A 581 -24.58 11.38 -8.92
CA VAL A 581 -24.46 10.46 -10.06
C VAL A 581 -24.04 11.21 -11.33
N LYS A 582 -24.73 12.28 -11.71
CA LYS A 582 -24.40 13.08 -12.91
C LYS A 582 -22.97 13.60 -12.86
N TYR A 583 -22.53 14.08 -11.70
CA TYR A 583 -21.18 14.57 -11.55
C TYR A 583 -20.16 13.43 -11.67
N TYR A 584 -20.39 12.30 -10.99
CA TYR A 584 -19.54 11.12 -11.06
C TYR A 584 -19.36 10.64 -12.51
N GLU A 585 -20.48 10.50 -13.24
CA GLU A 585 -20.47 10.07 -14.64
C GLU A 585 -19.76 11.06 -15.57
N SER A 586 -19.76 12.36 -15.23
CA SER A 586 -19.00 13.36 -16.00
C SER A 586 -17.48 13.25 -15.78
N CYS A 587 -17.04 12.67 -14.66
CA CYS A 587 -15.64 12.46 -14.36
C CYS A 587 -15.06 11.18 -15.01
N GLU A 588 -15.88 10.17 -15.27
CA GLU A 588 -15.41 8.85 -15.73
C GLU A 588 -14.66 8.86 -17.08
N PRO A 589 -15.04 9.61 -18.10
CA PRO A 589 -14.24 9.70 -19.33
C PRO A 589 -12.80 10.20 -19.08
N LEU A 590 -12.64 11.13 -18.13
CA LEU A 590 -11.33 11.67 -17.75
C LEU A 590 -10.51 10.64 -16.97
N ARG A 591 -11.14 9.94 -16.02
CA ARG A 591 -10.51 8.83 -15.28
C ARG A 591 -10.09 7.71 -16.20
N ASN A 592 -10.91 7.42 -17.20
CA ASN A 592 -10.62 6.43 -18.23
C ASN A 592 -9.41 6.82 -19.08
N ALA A 593 -9.31 8.09 -19.49
CA ALA A 593 -8.13 8.61 -20.18
C ALA A 593 -6.86 8.47 -19.32
N LEU A 594 -6.95 8.70 -17.99
CA LEU A 594 -5.83 8.54 -17.07
C LEU A 594 -5.41 7.06 -16.91
N ARG A 595 -6.34 6.11 -17.01
CA ARG A 595 -6.07 4.65 -16.89
C ARG A 595 -5.43 4.05 -18.14
N LYS A 596 -5.56 4.70 -19.32
CA LYS A 596 -4.93 4.24 -20.57
C LYS A 596 -3.41 4.15 -20.41
N GLY A 597 -2.81 3.09 -20.91
CA GLY A 597 -1.39 2.80 -20.77
C GLY A 597 -0.95 2.29 -19.39
N THR A 598 -1.89 2.10 -18.46
CA THR A 598 -1.60 1.58 -17.11
C THR A 598 -1.97 0.11 -16.95
N SER A 599 -1.60 -0.47 -15.81
CA SER A 599 -2.01 -1.83 -15.43
C SER A 599 -3.54 -2.01 -15.38
N ALA A 600 -4.32 -0.94 -15.18
CA ALA A 600 -5.78 -1.02 -15.19
C ALA A 600 -6.31 -1.34 -16.61
N GLU A 601 -5.75 -0.75 -17.64
CA GLU A 601 -6.10 -1.10 -19.04
C GLU A 601 -5.68 -2.53 -19.37
N MET A 602 -4.49 -2.93 -18.96
CA MET A 602 -4.02 -4.31 -19.14
C MET A 602 -4.98 -5.33 -18.51
N VAL A 603 -5.37 -5.12 -17.24
CA VAL A 603 -6.33 -6.01 -16.55
C VAL A 603 -7.69 -6.06 -17.29
N ALA A 604 -8.19 -4.92 -17.75
CA ALA A 604 -9.43 -4.87 -18.52
C ALA A 604 -9.33 -5.67 -19.81
N LYS A 605 -8.24 -5.50 -20.59
CA LYS A 605 -8.00 -6.22 -21.85
C LYS A 605 -7.80 -7.72 -21.64
N VAL A 606 -7.06 -8.11 -20.62
CA VAL A 606 -6.88 -9.53 -20.27
C VAL A 606 -8.23 -10.18 -19.94
N ASN A 607 -9.06 -9.52 -19.13
CA ASN A 607 -10.39 -10.03 -18.80
C ASN A 607 -11.30 -10.13 -20.01
N GLU A 608 -11.27 -9.14 -20.91
CA GLU A 608 -12.04 -9.15 -22.17
C GLU A 608 -11.66 -10.33 -23.06
N ILE A 609 -10.35 -10.59 -23.23
CA ILE A 609 -9.85 -11.67 -24.07
C ILE A 609 -10.10 -13.03 -23.42
N MET A 610 -9.85 -13.14 -22.11
CA MET A 610 -9.97 -14.40 -21.37
C MET A 610 -11.43 -14.88 -21.30
N CYS A 611 -12.38 -13.98 -21.17
CA CYS A 611 -13.79 -14.29 -20.96
C CYS A 611 -14.70 -13.49 -21.90
N PRO A 612 -14.61 -13.68 -23.23
CA PRO A 612 -15.31 -12.85 -24.21
C PRO A 612 -16.85 -12.92 -24.10
N ASP A 613 -17.37 -14.07 -23.66
CA ASP A 613 -18.81 -14.31 -23.52
C ASP A 613 -19.33 -14.06 -22.08
N TYR A 614 -18.51 -13.43 -21.23
CA TYR A 614 -18.85 -13.23 -19.84
C TYR A 614 -19.36 -11.81 -19.59
N ASP A 615 -20.69 -11.63 -19.58
CA ASP A 615 -21.35 -10.33 -19.46
C ASP A 615 -21.10 -9.62 -18.12
N HIS A 616 -20.72 -10.37 -17.06
CA HIS A 616 -20.50 -9.85 -15.73
C HIS A 616 -19.00 -9.62 -15.40
N VAL A 617 -18.18 -9.33 -16.41
CA VAL A 617 -16.75 -9.02 -16.18
C VAL A 617 -16.63 -7.68 -15.46
N SER A 618 -15.86 -7.67 -14.38
CA SER A 618 -15.57 -6.46 -13.64
C SER A 618 -14.31 -5.79 -14.20
N TYR A 619 -14.50 -4.75 -15.04
CA TYR A 619 -13.39 -3.87 -15.42
C TYR A 619 -13.89 -2.42 -15.57
N ARG A 620 -13.00 -1.46 -15.34
CA ARG A 620 -13.35 -0.03 -15.24
C ARG A 620 -12.70 0.76 -16.38
N MET A 621 -13.03 0.40 -17.61
CA MET A 621 -12.49 1.02 -18.84
C MET A 621 -13.59 1.32 -19.87
N LEU A 622 -14.78 1.72 -19.40
CA LEU A 622 -15.90 2.06 -20.27
C LEU A 622 -15.86 3.55 -20.62
N ASP A 623 -15.92 3.87 -21.91
CA ASP A 623 -16.00 5.26 -22.36
C ASP A 623 -17.33 5.92 -21.98
N ARG A 624 -18.36 5.10 -21.77
CA ARG A 624 -19.69 5.55 -21.37
C ARG A 624 -20.42 4.48 -20.56
N LEU A 625 -21.00 4.90 -19.45
CA LEU A 625 -21.87 4.08 -18.61
C LEU A 625 -23.30 4.09 -19.17
N SER A 626 -24.05 3.00 -18.95
CA SER A 626 -25.46 2.92 -19.36
C SER A 626 -26.30 3.95 -18.60
N PRO A 627 -27.23 4.64 -19.23
CA PRO A 627 -28.05 5.67 -18.58
C PRO A 627 -28.91 5.16 -17.41
N ASP A 628 -29.13 3.86 -17.33
CA ASP A 628 -29.93 3.20 -16.30
C ASP A 628 -29.09 2.49 -15.24
N LEU A 629 -27.74 2.55 -15.30
CA LEU A 629 -26.85 1.90 -14.35
C LEU A 629 -27.10 2.36 -12.92
N ALA A 630 -27.26 3.67 -12.70
CA ALA A 630 -27.58 4.22 -11.39
C ALA A 630 -28.86 3.63 -10.80
N LYS A 631 -29.92 3.52 -11.62
CA LYS A 631 -31.21 2.94 -11.22
C LYS A 631 -31.09 1.44 -10.93
N LYS A 632 -30.32 0.71 -11.74
CA LYS A 632 -30.06 -0.72 -11.54
C LYS A 632 -29.28 -0.97 -10.24
N ALA A 633 -28.22 -0.19 -9.99
CA ALA A 633 -27.42 -0.26 -8.79
C ALA A 633 -28.24 0.10 -7.53
N ASP A 634 -29.08 1.14 -7.60
CA ASP A 634 -29.96 1.52 -6.49
C ASP A 634 -30.98 0.43 -6.16
N ALA A 635 -31.66 -0.12 -7.18
CA ALA A 635 -32.61 -1.23 -7.00
C ALA A 635 -31.91 -2.49 -6.43
N PHE A 636 -30.68 -2.76 -6.87
CA PHE A 636 -29.86 -3.83 -6.30
C PHE A 636 -29.62 -3.63 -4.81
N TYR A 637 -29.13 -2.45 -4.41
CA TYR A 637 -28.85 -2.17 -3.01
C TYR A 637 -30.11 -2.22 -2.15
N GLN A 638 -31.24 -1.68 -2.61
CA GLN A 638 -32.51 -1.76 -1.89
C GLN A 638 -32.96 -3.23 -1.69
N ASN A 639 -32.74 -4.11 -2.67
CA ASN A 639 -33.14 -5.51 -2.56
C ASN A 639 -32.18 -6.37 -1.74
N ILE A 640 -30.88 -6.15 -1.85
CA ILE A 640 -29.84 -6.98 -1.21
C ILE A 640 -29.57 -6.54 0.21
N LEU A 641 -29.41 -5.23 0.46
CA LEU A 641 -29.05 -4.73 1.77
C LEU A 641 -30.21 -4.80 2.78
N GLN A 642 -31.44 -4.70 2.28
CA GLN A 642 -32.63 -4.78 3.14
C GLN A 642 -33.00 -6.22 3.53
N LYS A 643 -32.36 -7.26 2.96
CA LYS A 643 -32.64 -8.67 3.21
C LYS A 643 -31.39 -9.38 3.69
N THR A 644 -31.13 -9.31 4.97
CA THR A 644 -29.86 -9.74 5.59
C THR A 644 -29.83 -11.21 6.04
N ASN A 645 -30.84 -12.02 5.70
CA ASN A 645 -30.99 -13.41 6.22
C ASN A 645 -29.90 -14.39 5.75
N ASP A 646 -29.26 -14.12 4.63
CA ASP A 646 -28.10 -14.89 4.18
C ASP A 646 -26.76 -14.20 4.52
N GLY A 647 -26.81 -13.15 5.37
CA GLY A 647 -25.65 -12.41 5.82
C GLY A 647 -25.10 -12.88 7.16
N VAL A 648 -23.92 -12.39 7.46
CA VAL A 648 -23.28 -12.51 8.76
C VAL A 648 -22.56 -11.21 9.12
N LEU A 649 -22.82 -10.70 10.32
CA LEU A 649 -22.01 -9.63 10.89
C LEU A 649 -20.85 -10.26 11.65
N ILE A 650 -19.65 -9.96 11.23
CA ILE A 650 -18.41 -10.43 11.86
C ILE A 650 -17.85 -9.26 12.67
N ILE A 651 -17.54 -9.50 13.93
CA ILE A 651 -16.93 -8.48 14.82
C ILE A 651 -15.68 -9.07 15.46
N LEU A 652 -14.59 -8.31 15.40
CA LEU A 652 -13.31 -8.65 16.02
C LEU A 652 -12.90 -7.53 16.98
N GLY A 653 -12.48 -7.89 18.18
CA GLY A 653 -12.08 -6.89 19.17
C GLY A 653 -11.80 -7.48 20.53
N ASP A 654 -11.36 -6.68 21.49
CA ASP A 654 -11.08 -7.13 22.87
C ASP A 654 -12.15 -6.61 23.85
N VAL A 655 -13.41 -6.96 23.60
CA VAL A 655 -14.54 -6.62 24.47
C VAL A 655 -15.12 -7.87 25.12
N ASP A 656 -15.84 -7.69 26.24
CA ASP A 656 -16.52 -8.79 26.90
C ASP A 656 -17.66 -9.34 26.03
N PRO A 657 -17.66 -10.66 25.71
CA PRO A 657 -18.68 -11.25 24.85
C PRO A 657 -20.10 -11.12 25.37
N ALA A 658 -20.29 -11.17 26.69
CA ALA A 658 -21.63 -11.07 27.29
C ALA A 658 -22.19 -9.65 27.16
N MET A 659 -21.32 -8.63 27.35
CA MET A 659 -21.67 -7.23 27.11
C MET A 659 -22.01 -7.00 25.64
N LEU A 660 -21.17 -7.48 24.73
CA LEU A 660 -21.37 -7.35 23.27
C LEU A 660 -22.71 -7.98 22.85
N LYS A 661 -22.96 -9.21 23.27
CA LYS A 661 -24.22 -9.92 23.00
C LYS A 661 -25.43 -9.14 23.53
N LYS A 662 -25.34 -8.60 24.76
CA LYS A 662 -26.42 -7.80 25.35
C LYS A 662 -26.73 -6.54 24.54
N LYS A 663 -25.69 -5.84 24.04
CA LYS A 663 -25.87 -4.68 23.17
C LYS A 663 -26.48 -5.07 21.82
N LEU A 664 -25.99 -6.14 21.19
CA LEU A 664 -26.52 -6.64 19.91
C LEU A 664 -28.02 -6.99 19.98
N LEU A 665 -28.51 -7.48 21.11
CA LEU A 665 -29.95 -7.76 21.31
C LEU A 665 -30.85 -6.54 21.15
N ASN A 666 -30.32 -5.33 21.37
CA ASN A 666 -31.07 -4.10 21.19
C ASN A 666 -31.26 -3.72 19.71
N TYR A 667 -30.41 -4.25 18.82
CA TYR A 667 -30.38 -3.90 17.39
C TYR A 667 -30.74 -5.07 16.48
N ALA A 668 -30.58 -6.31 16.94
CA ALA A 668 -30.71 -7.49 16.06
C ALA A 668 -32.12 -7.62 15.46
N GLY A 669 -33.14 -7.09 16.14
CA GLY A 669 -34.52 -7.07 15.65
C GLY A 669 -34.77 -6.09 14.52
N GLU A 670 -33.95 -5.08 14.38
CA GLU A 670 -34.05 -4.07 13.33
C GLU A 670 -33.52 -4.58 11.97
N PHE A 671 -32.77 -5.68 11.96
CA PHE A 671 -32.35 -6.28 10.71
C PHE A 671 -33.49 -7.06 10.08
N GLU A 672 -33.91 -6.65 8.90
CA GLU A 672 -34.93 -7.38 8.14
C GLU A 672 -34.34 -8.71 7.65
N VAL A 673 -35.02 -9.80 8.06
CA VAL A 673 -34.66 -11.17 7.67
C VAL A 673 -35.85 -11.79 6.96
N THR A 674 -35.65 -12.29 5.76
CA THR A 674 -36.68 -12.94 4.98
C THR A 674 -36.50 -14.46 4.96
N ASP A 675 -37.55 -15.26 4.86
CA ASP A 675 -37.46 -16.74 4.77
C ASP A 675 -36.92 -17.22 3.41
N VAL A 676 -36.62 -16.32 2.49
CA VAL A 676 -36.17 -16.66 1.13
C VAL A 676 -34.65 -16.56 1.04
N ALA A 677 -33.99 -17.71 0.99
CA ALA A 677 -32.56 -17.77 0.76
C ALA A 677 -32.17 -17.14 -0.58
N PHE A 678 -31.08 -16.39 -0.61
CA PHE A 678 -30.53 -15.80 -1.82
C PHE A 678 -30.11 -16.92 -2.81
N ARG A 679 -30.65 -16.92 -3.98
CA ARG A 679 -30.25 -17.84 -5.06
C ARG A 679 -29.15 -17.18 -5.89
N LYS A 680 -27.94 -17.75 -5.85
CA LYS A 680 -26.84 -17.31 -6.71
C LYS A 680 -27.25 -17.47 -8.18
N PRO A 681 -27.09 -16.42 -8.99
CA PRO A 681 -27.36 -16.50 -10.42
C PRO A 681 -26.51 -17.58 -11.08
N LEU A 682 -27.07 -18.28 -12.04
CA LEU A 682 -26.34 -19.23 -12.87
C LEU A 682 -25.54 -18.42 -13.93
N ILE A 683 -24.24 -18.28 -13.72
CA ILE A 683 -23.36 -17.57 -14.66
C ILE A 683 -22.66 -18.58 -15.55
N ARG A 684 -22.73 -18.38 -16.85
CA ARG A 684 -21.90 -19.09 -17.79
C ARG A 684 -20.54 -18.42 -17.83
N TYR A 685 -19.56 -19.01 -17.20
CA TYR A 685 -18.18 -18.60 -17.25
C TYR A 685 -17.39 -19.61 -18.06
N GLN A 686 -17.08 -19.25 -19.30
CA GLN A 686 -16.26 -20.07 -20.20
C GLN A 686 -15.07 -19.22 -20.62
N PRO A 687 -13.90 -19.44 -20.03
CA PRO A 687 -12.67 -18.84 -20.54
C PRO A 687 -12.45 -19.21 -22.00
N ALA A 688 -11.86 -18.30 -22.77
CA ALA A 688 -11.40 -18.62 -24.11
C ALA A 688 -10.50 -19.85 -24.09
N SER A 689 -10.62 -20.73 -25.07
CA SER A 689 -9.76 -21.93 -25.13
C SER A 689 -8.39 -21.60 -25.74
N GLY A 690 -7.33 -22.23 -25.19
CA GLY A 690 -5.98 -22.12 -25.73
C GLY A 690 -5.24 -20.84 -25.30
N TRP A 691 -4.30 -20.43 -26.15
CA TRP A 691 -3.38 -19.33 -25.86
C TRP A 691 -3.62 -18.17 -26.81
N SER A 692 -3.72 -16.96 -26.26
CA SER A 692 -3.90 -15.71 -27.00
C SER A 692 -2.79 -14.73 -26.65
N THR A 693 -2.28 -14.01 -27.63
CA THR A 693 -1.26 -12.96 -27.45
C THR A 693 -1.80 -11.64 -27.94
N TYR A 694 -1.64 -10.58 -27.15
CA TYR A 694 -2.03 -9.22 -27.47
C TYR A 694 -0.84 -8.30 -27.27
N THR A 695 -0.45 -7.55 -28.32
CA THR A 695 0.73 -6.66 -28.28
C THR A 695 0.31 -5.22 -28.46
N VAL A 696 0.83 -4.33 -27.63
CA VAL A 696 0.64 -2.87 -27.69
C VAL A 696 1.98 -2.15 -27.65
N GLU A 697 1.99 -0.92 -28.17
CA GLU A 697 3.13 -0.01 -28.00
C GLU A 697 2.99 0.79 -26.71
N GLY A 698 4.09 0.97 -25.98
CA GLY A 698 4.15 1.72 -24.73
C GLY A 698 5.49 2.40 -24.51
N ASP A 699 5.71 2.88 -23.30
CA ASP A 699 6.92 3.59 -22.87
C ASP A 699 8.00 2.66 -22.28
N ARG A 700 7.66 1.40 -22.01
CA ARG A 700 8.55 0.38 -21.46
C ARG A 700 8.21 -1.00 -22.03
N ASN A 701 9.16 -1.94 -21.92
CA ASN A 701 8.88 -3.33 -22.23
C ASN A 701 8.33 -4.05 -20.99
N SER A 702 7.22 -4.72 -21.14
CA SER A 702 6.65 -5.59 -20.10
C SER A 702 5.79 -6.69 -20.71
N VAL A 703 5.64 -7.80 -19.98
CA VAL A 703 4.75 -8.88 -20.35
C VAL A 703 3.92 -9.29 -19.15
N ASP A 704 2.61 -9.36 -19.34
CA ASP A 704 1.68 -9.90 -18.35
C ASP A 704 1.04 -11.17 -18.91
N ILE A 705 1.10 -12.24 -18.15
CA ILE A 705 0.56 -13.55 -18.52
C ILE A 705 -0.51 -13.92 -17.50
N ALA A 706 -1.77 -13.95 -17.93
CA ALA A 706 -2.86 -14.47 -17.15
C ALA A 706 -3.17 -15.91 -17.56
N LEU A 707 -3.19 -16.81 -16.59
CA LEU A 707 -3.48 -18.22 -16.77
C LEU A 707 -4.66 -18.61 -15.88
N SER A 708 -5.63 -19.32 -16.42
CA SER A 708 -6.79 -19.83 -15.67
C SER A 708 -7.00 -21.31 -15.98
N LEU A 709 -7.03 -22.15 -14.94
CA LEU A 709 -7.22 -23.59 -15.09
C LEU A 709 -8.33 -24.10 -14.17
N PRO A 710 -9.09 -25.14 -14.56
CA PRO A 710 -10.01 -25.82 -13.67
C PRO A 710 -9.26 -26.39 -12.47
N PHE A 711 -9.79 -26.15 -11.28
CA PHE A 711 -9.12 -26.56 -10.04
C PHE A 711 -10.13 -26.90 -8.96
N THR A 712 -10.12 -28.15 -8.51
CA THR A 712 -11.00 -28.57 -7.39
C THR A 712 -10.50 -27.97 -6.09
N LEU A 713 -11.27 -27.06 -5.55
CA LEU A 713 -10.90 -26.31 -4.35
C LEU A 713 -11.33 -27.06 -3.08
N THR A 714 -10.37 -27.79 -2.54
CA THR A 714 -10.40 -28.33 -1.18
C THR A 714 -9.33 -27.62 -0.34
N ALA A 715 -9.43 -27.74 0.97
CA ALA A 715 -8.43 -27.12 1.84
C ALA A 715 -7.01 -27.73 1.66
N ASP A 716 -6.93 -29.02 1.37
CA ASP A 716 -5.64 -29.67 1.09
C ASP A 716 -5.05 -29.25 -0.27
N ASN A 717 -5.92 -29.10 -1.28
CA ASN A 717 -5.50 -28.62 -2.59
C ASN A 717 -5.08 -27.15 -2.54
N LEU A 718 -5.72 -26.33 -1.72
CA LEU A 718 -5.33 -24.93 -1.52
C LEU A 718 -3.88 -24.86 -0.98
N MET A 719 -3.56 -25.60 0.08
CA MET A 719 -2.20 -25.59 0.63
C MET A 719 -1.16 -26.10 -0.39
N ALA A 720 -1.54 -27.08 -1.20
CA ALA A 720 -0.66 -27.58 -2.26
C ALA A 720 -0.49 -26.56 -3.40
N ALA A 721 -1.53 -25.78 -3.72
CA ALA A 721 -1.48 -24.71 -4.73
C ALA A 721 -0.57 -23.55 -4.27
N GLU A 722 -0.64 -23.14 -2.99
CA GLU A 722 0.26 -22.15 -2.39
C GLU A 722 1.73 -22.54 -2.57
N VAL A 723 2.08 -23.78 -2.17
CA VAL A 723 3.46 -24.28 -2.32
C VAL A 723 3.84 -24.43 -3.81
N ALA A 724 2.91 -24.86 -4.67
CA ALA A 724 3.17 -24.99 -6.10
C ALA A 724 3.46 -23.63 -6.77
N ALA A 725 2.74 -22.57 -6.37
CA ALA A 725 3.00 -21.22 -6.85
C ALA A 725 4.39 -20.71 -6.41
N MET A 726 4.81 -21.00 -5.17
CA MET A 726 6.14 -20.63 -4.68
C MET A 726 7.26 -21.36 -5.44
N VAL A 727 7.10 -22.67 -5.66
CA VAL A 727 8.06 -23.49 -6.46
C VAL A 727 8.13 -22.98 -7.90
N LEU A 728 6.98 -22.68 -8.51
CA LEU A 728 6.91 -22.14 -9.87
C LEU A 728 7.60 -20.78 -9.96
N LYS A 729 7.31 -19.87 -9.01
CA LYS A 729 7.94 -18.56 -8.95
C LYS A 729 9.46 -18.66 -8.88
N LYS A 730 9.98 -19.52 -7.98
CA LYS A 730 11.42 -19.76 -7.85
C LYS A 730 12.03 -20.24 -9.18
N ASN A 731 11.48 -21.29 -9.76
CA ASN A 731 12.02 -21.88 -11.01
C ASN A 731 11.99 -20.87 -12.18
N LEU A 732 10.91 -20.09 -12.30
CA LEU A 732 10.81 -19.07 -13.34
C LEU A 732 11.81 -17.93 -13.10
N SER A 733 11.95 -17.46 -11.86
CA SER A 733 12.89 -16.39 -11.51
C SER A 733 14.34 -16.81 -11.76
N ASP A 734 14.70 -18.06 -11.38
CA ASP A 734 16.03 -18.62 -11.63
C ASP A 734 16.31 -18.74 -13.14
N ALA A 735 15.31 -19.16 -13.91
CA ALA A 735 15.47 -19.36 -15.35
C ALA A 735 15.62 -18.05 -16.16
N ILE A 736 15.06 -16.92 -15.68
CA ILE A 736 15.15 -15.62 -16.36
C ILE A 736 16.23 -14.70 -15.77
N ALA A 737 17.01 -15.15 -14.79
CA ALA A 737 17.95 -14.31 -14.02
C ALA A 737 18.91 -13.48 -14.90
N ASP A 738 19.35 -14.03 -16.01
CA ASP A 738 20.33 -13.39 -16.92
C ASP A 738 19.69 -12.49 -17.99
N THR A 739 18.36 -12.37 -18.01
CA THR A 739 17.63 -11.63 -19.06
C THR A 739 17.47 -10.14 -18.77
N GLY A 740 17.87 -9.65 -17.58
CA GLY A 740 17.60 -8.30 -17.13
C GLY A 740 16.12 -8.01 -16.79
N MET A 741 15.32 -9.07 -16.71
CA MET A 741 13.91 -8.99 -16.32
C MET A 741 13.71 -9.54 -14.89
N TYR A 742 12.77 -8.96 -14.16
CA TYR A 742 12.28 -9.57 -12.91
C TYR A 742 10.86 -10.08 -13.09
N LEU A 743 10.52 -11.09 -12.30
CA LEU A 743 9.24 -11.77 -12.35
C LEU A 743 8.47 -11.56 -11.05
N THR A 744 7.21 -11.17 -11.16
CA THR A 744 6.24 -11.31 -10.09
C THR A 744 5.22 -12.39 -10.44
N LEU A 745 4.83 -13.19 -9.45
CA LEU A 745 3.80 -14.21 -9.61
C LEU A 745 2.81 -14.07 -8.47
N SER A 746 1.55 -13.91 -8.83
CA SER A 746 0.43 -14.02 -7.90
C SER A 746 -0.52 -15.13 -8.36
N HIS A 747 -1.27 -15.69 -7.42
CA HIS A 747 -2.29 -16.69 -7.73
C HIS A 747 -3.51 -16.49 -6.84
N GLU A 748 -4.64 -16.95 -7.35
CA GLU A 748 -5.92 -16.92 -6.68
C GLU A 748 -6.66 -18.22 -6.95
N CYS A 749 -7.16 -18.86 -5.88
CA CYS A 749 -8.10 -19.97 -6.01
C CYS A 749 -9.52 -19.48 -5.71
N ARG A 750 -10.38 -19.44 -6.71
CA ARG A 750 -11.76 -19.00 -6.56
C ARG A 750 -12.77 -20.13 -6.69
N ILE A 751 -13.92 -19.94 -6.06
CA ILE A 751 -15.02 -20.91 -6.02
C ILE A 751 -16.10 -20.56 -7.03
N TYR A 752 -16.41 -19.30 -7.18
CA TYR A 752 -17.53 -18.80 -7.99
C TYR A 752 -17.01 -17.98 -9.18
N PRO A 753 -17.62 -18.08 -10.36
CA PRO A 753 -18.78 -18.91 -10.74
C PRO A 753 -18.50 -20.41 -10.89
N ASN A 754 -17.24 -20.79 -11.02
CA ASN A 754 -16.76 -22.16 -11.00
C ASN A 754 -15.38 -22.23 -10.33
N GLU A 755 -15.04 -23.42 -9.82
CA GLU A 755 -13.77 -23.62 -9.12
C GLU A 755 -12.60 -23.57 -10.10
N ARG A 756 -11.69 -22.63 -9.89
CA ARG A 756 -10.52 -22.39 -10.75
C ARG A 756 -9.32 -21.90 -9.93
N MET A 757 -8.15 -22.15 -10.45
CA MET A 757 -6.89 -21.51 -10.04
C MET A 757 -6.50 -20.52 -11.15
N ASN A 758 -6.37 -19.27 -10.79
CA ASN A 758 -5.85 -18.21 -11.66
C ASN A 758 -4.42 -17.90 -11.24
N ILE A 759 -3.52 -17.76 -12.20
CA ILE A 759 -2.14 -17.35 -11.99
C ILE A 759 -1.89 -16.13 -12.87
N HIS A 760 -1.26 -15.13 -12.29
CA HIS A 760 -0.81 -13.94 -13.00
C HIS A 760 0.71 -13.82 -12.86
N ILE A 761 1.41 -13.77 -13.97
CA ILE A 761 2.86 -13.61 -14.05
C ILE A 761 3.12 -12.28 -14.76
N SER A 762 3.87 -11.38 -14.13
CA SER A 762 4.35 -10.17 -14.77
C SER A 762 5.87 -10.23 -14.90
N LEU A 763 6.34 -9.99 -16.13
CA LEU A 763 7.74 -9.77 -16.47
C LEU A 763 7.92 -8.27 -16.69
N ASN A 764 8.82 -7.66 -15.95
CA ASN A 764 9.13 -6.25 -16.09
C ASN A 764 10.64 -6.06 -16.15
N GLU A 765 11.07 -5.02 -16.88
CA GLU A 765 12.47 -4.62 -16.87
C GLU A 765 12.91 -4.25 -15.46
N ILE A 766 14.08 -4.71 -15.06
CA ILE A 766 14.71 -4.25 -13.82
C ILE A 766 15.03 -2.77 -14.01
N SER A 767 14.46 -1.92 -13.16
CA SER A 767 14.63 -0.47 -13.25
C SER A 767 16.04 -0.10 -12.78
N GLU A 768 16.94 0.09 -13.70
CA GLU A 768 18.29 0.56 -13.42
C GLU A 768 18.32 2.11 -13.39
N ASN A 769 17.76 2.70 -12.32
CA ASN A 769 17.86 4.15 -12.05
C ASN A 769 17.66 5.08 -13.26
N GLY A 770 16.68 4.77 -14.12
CA GLY A 770 16.34 5.58 -15.29
C GLY A 770 17.24 5.38 -16.52
N PHE A 771 18.18 4.46 -16.48
CA PHE A 771 19.00 4.09 -17.64
C PHE A 771 18.50 2.81 -18.30
N SER A 772 17.71 2.95 -19.35
CA SER A 772 17.40 1.82 -20.24
C SER A 772 18.59 1.60 -21.18
N SER A 773 19.21 0.43 -21.15
CA SER A 773 20.18 0.04 -22.17
C SER A 773 19.46 -0.46 -23.45
N ASP A 774 20.00 -0.19 -24.62
CA ASP A 774 19.46 -0.69 -25.92
C ASP A 774 19.39 -2.23 -26.02
N THR A 775 19.96 -2.95 -25.05
CA THR A 775 19.98 -4.42 -24.98
C THR A 775 18.70 -5.03 -24.33
N GLN A 776 17.84 -4.24 -23.73
CA GLN A 776 16.70 -4.74 -22.93
C GLN A 776 15.57 -5.34 -23.78
N HIS A 777 15.42 -4.97 -25.04
CA HIS A 777 14.35 -5.53 -25.89
C HIS A 777 14.56 -7.03 -26.17
N THR A 778 15.80 -7.47 -26.33
CA THR A 778 16.14 -8.89 -26.50
C THR A 778 15.84 -9.68 -25.23
N GLY A 779 16.10 -9.13 -24.03
CA GLY A 779 15.85 -9.77 -22.74
C GLY A 779 14.37 -10.06 -22.48
N THR A 780 13.48 -9.15 -22.87
CA THR A 780 12.02 -9.34 -22.72
C THR A 780 11.52 -10.54 -23.53
N ILE A 781 11.96 -10.63 -24.80
CA ILE A 781 11.58 -11.75 -25.68
C ILE A 781 12.17 -13.07 -25.17
N GLU A 782 13.40 -13.03 -24.70
CA GLU A 782 14.09 -14.21 -24.15
C GLU A 782 13.38 -14.70 -22.88
N ALA A 783 13.12 -13.80 -21.91
CA ALA A 783 12.37 -14.12 -20.70
C ALA A 783 10.98 -14.70 -21.01
N LEU A 784 10.24 -14.07 -21.94
CA LEU A 784 8.94 -14.57 -22.38
C LEU A 784 9.03 -15.99 -22.96
N ASN A 785 10.02 -16.26 -23.81
CA ASN A 785 10.20 -17.60 -24.40
C ASN A 785 10.58 -18.65 -23.34
N ILE A 786 11.36 -18.29 -22.34
CA ILE A 786 11.66 -19.15 -21.20
C ILE A 786 10.37 -19.47 -20.43
N VAL A 787 9.58 -18.46 -20.08
CA VAL A 787 8.31 -18.66 -19.37
C VAL A 787 7.33 -19.50 -20.20
N ARG A 788 7.26 -19.28 -21.51
CA ARG A 788 6.46 -20.09 -22.43
C ARG A 788 6.86 -21.56 -22.43
N SER A 789 8.17 -21.86 -22.43
CA SER A 789 8.65 -23.25 -22.42
C SER A 789 8.35 -23.94 -21.09
N VAL A 790 8.41 -23.24 -19.98
CA VAL A 790 8.00 -23.78 -18.66
C VAL A 790 6.49 -24.02 -18.61
N LEU A 791 5.68 -23.03 -18.99
CA LEU A 791 4.21 -23.15 -18.94
C LEU A 791 3.64 -24.18 -19.93
N SER A 792 4.33 -24.44 -21.04
CA SER A 792 3.96 -25.50 -22.01
C SER A 792 4.44 -26.88 -21.59
N GLY A 793 5.24 -26.99 -20.55
CA GLY A 793 5.87 -28.24 -20.10
C GLY A 793 7.03 -28.70 -20.98
N THR A 794 7.49 -27.89 -21.95
CA THR A 794 8.67 -28.20 -22.79
C THR A 794 9.95 -28.18 -21.95
N GLN A 795 10.04 -27.23 -21.04
CA GLN A 795 11.06 -27.16 -20.01
C GLN A 795 10.44 -27.62 -18.67
N GLY A 796 11.05 -28.61 -18.05
CA GLY A 796 10.58 -29.15 -16.76
C GLY A 796 10.80 -28.14 -15.62
N VAL A 797 9.86 -28.12 -14.68
CA VAL A 797 10.00 -27.43 -13.39
C VAL A 797 10.66 -28.40 -12.41
N GLU A 798 11.76 -28.00 -11.81
CA GLU A 798 12.40 -28.77 -10.77
C GLU A 798 11.61 -28.62 -9.45
N VAL A 799 11.17 -29.71 -8.90
CA VAL A 799 10.46 -29.78 -7.61
C VAL A 799 11.27 -30.68 -6.69
N THR A 800 12.13 -30.07 -5.90
CA THR A 800 12.93 -30.76 -4.91
C THR A 800 12.16 -30.95 -3.61
N LYS A 801 12.56 -31.97 -2.83
CA LYS A 801 12.01 -32.15 -1.49
C LYS A 801 12.40 -30.99 -0.57
N GLU A 802 13.61 -30.48 -0.72
CA GLU A 802 14.17 -29.36 0.01
C GLU A 802 13.32 -28.08 -0.21
N ASP A 803 13.03 -27.72 -1.45
CA ASP A 803 12.21 -26.55 -1.78
C ASP A 803 10.79 -26.68 -1.20
N VAL A 804 10.17 -27.86 -1.36
CA VAL A 804 8.82 -28.07 -0.82
C VAL A 804 8.79 -27.94 0.70
N GLU A 805 9.77 -28.49 1.44
CA GLU A 805 9.82 -28.34 2.90
C GLU A 805 10.14 -26.91 3.32
N ALA A 806 11.01 -26.18 2.60
CA ALA A 806 11.29 -24.78 2.85
C ALA A 806 10.03 -23.91 2.66
N PHE A 807 9.32 -24.07 1.55
CA PHE A 807 8.09 -23.30 1.28
C PHE A 807 6.92 -23.68 2.19
N LYS A 808 6.82 -24.95 2.65
CA LYS A 808 5.86 -25.32 3.70
C LYS A 808 6.15 -24.58 5.02
N ALA A 809 7.43 -24.45 5.39
CA ALA A 809 7.81 -23.70 6.58
C ALA A 809 7.49 -22.22 6.43
N GLN A 810 7.78 -21.63 5.28
CA GLN A 810 7.45 -20.24 4.95
C GLN A 810 5.92 -20.00 4.97
N LEU A 811 5.14 -20.86 4.31
CA LEU A 811 3.68 -20.77 4.30
C LEU A 811 3.09 -20.87 5.71
N LYS A 812 3.60 -21.80 6.51
CA LYS A 812 3.15 -21.92 7.92
C LYS A 812 3.43 -20.64 8.71
N THR A 813 4.65 -20.12 8.63
CA THR A 813 5.04 -18.90 9.32
C THR A 813 4.18 -17.70 8.84
N GLY A 814 3.99 -17.54 7.53
CA GLY A 814 3.14 -16.48 6.96
C GLY A 814 1.71 -16.55 7.50
N LEU A 815 1.08 -17.72 7.51
CA LEU A 815 -0.26 -17.90 8.07
C LEU A 815 -0.33 -17.62 9.58
N GLU A 816 0.67 -18.05 10.37
CA GLU A 816 0.73 -17.74 11.80
C GLU A 816 0.82 -16.23 12.07
N MET A 817 1.43 -15.48 11.15
CA MET A 817 1.51 -14.02 11.20
C MET A 817 0.18 -13.37 10.81
N GLU A 818 -0.38 -13.77 9.68
CA GLU A 818 -1.68 -13.26 9.21
C GLU A 818 -2.77 -13.47 10.26
N MET A 819 -2.78 -14.61 10.96
CA MET A 819 -3.73 -14.91 12.03
C MET A 819 -3.68 -13.97 13.24
N LYS A 820 -2.62 -13.15 13.36
CA LYS A 820 -2.52 -12.10 14.40
C LYS A 820 -3.21 -10.80 13.98
N VAL A 821 -3.54 -10.67 12.69
CA VAL A 821 -4.14 -9.46 12.12
C VAL A 821 -5.65 -9.62 11.99
N PRO A 822 -6.46 -8.62 12.40
CA PRO A 822 -7.93 -8.71 12.31
C PRO A 822 -8.43 -8.97 10.88
N PHE A 823 -7.84 -8.35 9.87
CA PHE A 823 -8.26 -8.46 8.47
C PHE A 823 -8.23 -9.89 7.93
N TYR A 824 -7.29 -10.73 8.38
CA TYR A 824 -7.27 -12.15 8.05
C TYR A 824 -8.58 -12.84 8.48
N TRP A 825 -9.00 -12.60 9.73
CA TRP A 825 -10.22 -13.27 10.27
C TRP A 825 -11.49 -12.73 9.64
N LEU A 826 -11.58 -11.43 9.36
CA LEU A 826 -12.71 -10.87 8.60
C LEU A 826 -12.85 -11.60 7.27
N ASN A 827 -11.73 -11.76 6.53
CA ASN A 827 -11.73 -12.41 5.22
C ASN A 827 -12.12 -13.90 5.30
N VAL A 828 -11.45 -14.69 6.15
CA VAL A 828 -11.68 -16.14 6.17
C VAL A 828 -13.06 -16.52 6.72
N ILE A 829 -13.61 -15.75 7.69
CA ILE A 829 -14.96 -15.98 8.21
C ILE A 829 -16.00 -15.60 7.13
N SER A 830 -15.84 -14.46 6.46
CA SER A 830 -16.69 -14.05 5.33
C SER A 830 -16.67 -15.10 4.21
N ARG A 831 -15.47 -15.53 3.79
CA ARG A 831 -15.30 -16.54 2.73
C ARG A 831 -15.97 -17.87 3.09
N ARG A 832 -15.81 -18.34 4.33
CA ARG A 832 -16.48 -19.55 4.79
C ARG A 832 -18.01 -19.41 4.74
N HIS A 833 -18.52 -18.28 5.24
CA HIS A 833 -19.97 -18.04 5.28
C HIS A 833 -20.57 -17.98 3.87
N LEU A 834 -19.96 -17.20 2.98
CA LEU A 834 -20.44 -16.98 1.61
C LEU A 834 -20.28 -18.22 0.70
N ALA A 835 -19.23 -19.01 0.90
CA ALA A 835 -18.91 -20.16 0.06
C ALA A 835 -19.36 -21.51 0.66
N GLY A 836 -19.64 -21.56 1.96
CA GLY A 836 -19.97 -22.79 2.68
C GLY A 836 -18.80 -23.76 2.85
N LYS A 837 -17.53 -23.27 2.67
CA LYS A 837 -16.31 -24.11 2.74
C LYS A 837 -15.32 -23.55 3.77
N ASP A 838 -14.77 -24.42 4.60
CA ASP A 838 -13.70 -24.10 5.56
C ASP A 838 -12.33 -24.51 5.00
N PHE A 839 -11.47 -23.51 4.78
CA PHE A 839 -10.11 -23.69 4.31
C PHE A 839 -9.05 -23.49 5.40
N THR A 840 -9.45 -23.11 6.60
CA THR A 840 -8.56 -22.65 7.69
C THR A 840 -8.34 -23.70 8.78
N THR A 841 -9.37 -24.47 9.12
CA THR A 841 -9.29 -25.48 10.20
C THR A 841 -8.23 -26.53 9.88
N ASN A 842 -7.37 -26.86 10.87
CA ASN A 842 -6.27 -27.85 10.76
C ASN A 842 -5.21 -27.51 9.68
N HIS A 843 -4.98 -26.21 9.41
CA HIS A 843 -4.00 -25.77 8.41
C HIS A 843 -2.61 -26.40 8.59
N ASP A 844 -2.10 -26.55 9.82
CA ASP A 844 -0.82 -27.21 10.13
C ASP A 844 -0.73 -28.64 9.59
N ALA A 845 -1.78 -29.44 9.82
CA ALA A 845 -1.82 -30.82 9.33
C ALA A 845 -1.90 -30.86 7.79
N ARG A 846 -2.64 -29.91 7.20
CA ARG A 846 -2.80 -29.79 5.74
C ARG A 846 -1.49 -29.37 5.07
N ILE A 847 -0.79 -28.38 5.61
CA ILE A 847 0.54 -27.99 5.12
C ILE A 847 1.51 -29.17 5.19
N LYS A 848 1.52 -29.91 6.32
CA LYS A 848 2.34 -31.12 6.45
C LYS A 848 2.04 -32.18 5.39
N SER A 849 0.80 -32.28 4.92
CA SER A 849 0.35 -33.27 3.93
C SER A 849 0.77 -32.93 2.49
N VAL A 850 1.32 -31.73 2.24
CA VAL A 850 1.83 -31.33 0.92
C VAL A 850 3.10 -32.12 0.62
N THR A 851 3.14 -32.77 -0.54
CA THR A 851 4.29 -33.57 -1.02
C THR A 851 4.79 -33.07 -2.37
N PRO A 852 6.04 -33.36 -2.74
CA PRO A 852 6.56 -33.02 -4.06
C PRO A 852 5.69 -33.55 -5.22
N GLU A 853 5.07 -34.71 -5.08
CA GLU A 853 4.19 -35.31 -6.09
C GLU A 853 2.91 -34.50 -6.28
N LYS A 854 2.30 -34.01 -5.19
CA LYS A 854 1.12 -33.11 -5.25
C LYS A 854 1.48 -31.80 -5.95
N VAL A 855 2.61 -31.21 -5.61
CA VAL A 855 3.11 -29.96 -6.23
C VAL A 855 3.36 -30.18 -7.72
N LYS A 856 4.06 -31.25 -8.11
CA LYS A 856 4.29 -31.63 -9.51
C LYS A 856 2.99 -31.84 -10.28
N ALA A 857 1.99 -32.47 -9.66
CA ALA A 857 0.68 -32.72 -10.29
C ALA A 857 -0.09 -31.42 -10.56
N ILE A 858 0.06 -30.38 -9.73
CA ILE A 858 -0.55 -29.07 -9.96
C ILE A 858 0.20 -28.34 -11.09
N ILE A 859 1.52 -28.30 -11.04
CA ILE A 859 2.35 -27.64 -12.06
C ILE A 859 2.14 -28.28 -13.44
N ALA A 860 2.03 -29.60 -13.53
CA ALA A 860 1.79 -30.30 -14.78
C ALA A 860 0.48 -29.92 -15.47
N LYS A 861 -0.51 -29.40 -14.74
CA LYS A 861 -1.79 -28.93 -15.29
C LYS A 861 -1.76 -27.54 -15.87
N LEU A 862 -0.66 -26.79 -15.71
CA LEU A 862 -0.58 -25.41 -16.20
C LEU A 862 -0.73 -25.33 -17.72
N ASN A 863 -0.29 -26.35 -18.46
CA ASN A 863 -0.44 -26.43 -19.89
C ASN A 863 -1.89 -26.67 -20.36
N GLU A 864 -2.79 -27.11 -19.47
CA GLU A 864 -4.21 -27.31 -19.75
C GLU A 864 -5.03 -26.03 -19.59
N GLY A 865 -4.44 -24.97 -19.00
CA GLY A 865 -5.10 -23.71 -18.70
C GLY A 865 -5.32 -22.83 -19.93
N THR A 866 -6.33 -21.99 -19.85
CA THR A 866 -6.50 -20.85 -20.76
C THR A 866 -5.42 -19.81 -20.45
N ARG A 867 -4.72 -19.31 -21.47
CA ARG A 867 -3.65 -18.32 -21.29
C ARG A 867 -3.83 -17.10 -22.16
N VAL A 868 -3.66 -15.93 -21.58
CA VAL A 868 -3.58 -14.66 -22.29
C VAL A 868 -2.25 -14.00 -21.97
N GLU A 869 -1.52 -13.62 -23.01
CA GLU A 869 -0.28 -12.84 -22.91
C GLU A 869 -0.56 -11.42 -23.40
N TYR A 870 -0.31 -10.45 -22.54
CA TYR A 870 -0.36 -9.02 -22.87
C TYR A 870 1.06 -8.48 -22.89
N ILE A 871 1.51 -8.07 -24.07
CA ILE A 871 2.89 -7.64 -24.31
C ILE A 871 2.89 -6.14 -24.58
N VAL A 872 3.64 -5.38 -23.82
CA VAL A 872 3.95 -3.98 -24.09
C VAL A 872 5.36 -3.91 -24.67
N SER A 873 5.46 -3.35 -25.85
CA SER A 873 6.74 -3.10 -26.51
C SER A 873 7.04 -1.62 -26.50
N LYS A 874 8.26 -1.26 -26.08
CA LYS A 874 8.73 0.12 -26.13
C LYS A 874 8.80 0.60 -27.58
N LYS A 875 8.31 1.83 -27.82
CA LYS A 875 8.45 2.53 -29.12
C LYS A 875 9.88 2.78 -29.50
#